data_a6d2a876a09cfef0a496c89ee82efc71
#
_entry.id   a6d2a876a09cfef0a496c89ee82efc71
#
_cell.length_a   1.000
_cell.length_b   1.000
_cell.length_c   1.000
_cell.angle_alpha   90.00
_cell.angle_beta   90.00
_cell.angle_gamma   90.00
#
_symmetry.space_group_name_H-M   'P 1'
#
loop_
_entity.id
_entity.type
_entity.pdbx_description
1 polymer ?
#
loop_
_entity_poly.entity_id
_entity_poly.type
_entity_poly.pdbx_seq_one_letter_code
_entity_poly.pdbx_strand_id
1 'polypeptide(L)'
;MKLSSLQTGEVGIIVKVSGHGGFRKRIIEMGFIEGKQVEVLLNAPLRDPVKYKIMGYEVSLRHSEADQIEVVRLDEVQKGDSQDKKQNLNKATMADPHDKEDHALMPSEPSEEAKRRAKTINVALVGNPNCGKTSLFNFASGAHERVGNYSGVTVDAKVGRAEYEGYEFHLVDLPGTYSLSAYSPEELYVRKQLVEETPDIVINVIDASNLERNLYLTTQLIDMHVRMVCALNMYDETEERGDHIDYEKLSELFGTPMVPTVFTSGRGVKELFHQVIAVYEGKEDESLQFRHIHINHGHEIEQGIKDIQEHLKNYPGLRQQYSTRYLAIKLLEGDKDVERLIQPLGDSLEIFQHRDRAAQRVNEETHNDCETAIMDAKYGFIHGALEESGYTTGDKKDTYQTTHLIDKILTNKYLGFPIFFLILLLMFTATFVIGQYPMDWIDAGVAWLGDFISQNMPDGPVKAMLVDGVIGGVGAVIVFLPQILILYFFISYMEDSGYMARAAFIMDRLMHKMGLHGKSFIPLIMGFGCNVPAVMSTRTIESQRSRLITMLILPLMSCSARLPIYVMITGSFFALKYRSLAMLSLYVIGVLMAIVMSRLFSAFVVKGEDTPFVMELPPYRFPTWKAIGRHTWEKGKQYLKKMGGIILVASIIVWALGYFPHTDDPSVSNQQQQEQSYIGRVGRAVEPVFRPMGFNWKLDVGLLAGVGAKEIVASTMGVLYSNDDSFKDDSNFSSESGKYVKLHELITQDVAQLHGISYEKAQPIATLTAFCFLLFVLLYFPCIATIAAIKGETGSWGWALFAASYTTALAWVVSAVVFQVGCLFIG
;
A
#
# COMPACT_ATOMS: atom_id res chain seq x y z
N MET A 1 6.58 -27.63 22.72
CA MET A 1 7.37 -27.60 21.47
C MET A 1 7.13 -26.29 20.74
N LYS A 2 7.94 -25.94 19.72
CA LYS A 2 7.71 -24.70 18.95
C LYS A 2 6.65 -24.93 17.86
N LEU A 3 5.85 -23.90 17.56
CA LEU A 3 4.81 -23.96 16.53
C LEU A 3 5.38 -24.32 15.15
N SER A 4 6.59 -23.83 14.83
CA SER A 4 7.31 -24.14 13.59
C SER A 4 7.64 -25.62 13.39
N SER A 5 7.65 -26.42 14.46
CA SER A 5 7.97 -27.85 14.41
C SER A 5 6.76 -28.75 14.12
N LEU A 6 5.55 -28.20 14.11
CA LEU A 6 4.34 -28.91 13.69
C LEU A 6 4.35 -29.15 12.17
N GLN A 7 3.84 -30.31 11.75
CA GLN A 7 3.71 -30.68 10.35
C GLN A 7 2.32 -30.30 9.79
N THR A 8 2.22 -30.25 8.48
CA THR A 8 0.94 -29.97 7.81
C THR A 8 -0.14 -30.98 8.24
N GLY A 9 -1.27 -30.46 8.71
CA GLY A 9 -2.39 -31.23 9.22
C GLY A 9 -2.31 -31.51 10.74
N GLU A 10 -1.21 -31.14 11.42
CA GLU A 10 -1.13 -31.27 12.88
C GLU A 10 -1.78 -30.07 13.57
N VAL A 11 -2.40 -30.34 14.73
CA VAL A 11 -3.05 -29.36 15.59
C VAL A 11 -2.29 -29.26 16.90
N GLY A 12 -1.99 -28.02 17.32
CA GLY A 12 -1.40 -27.73 18.62
C GLY A 12 -2.26 -26.78 19.45
N ILE A 13 -2.10 -26.83 20.75
CA ILE A 13 -2.67 -25.84 21.68
C ILE A 13 -1.55 -24.89 22.08
N ILE A 14 -1.81 -23.59 21.97
CA ILE A 14 -0.84 -22.54 22.33
C ILE A 14 -0.67 -22.52 23.84
N VAL A 15 0.57 -22.61 24.29
CA VAL A 15 0.93 -22.56 25.72
C VAL A 15 1.53 -21.20 26.07
N LYS A 16 2.32 -20.62 25.16
CA LYS A 16 2.99 -19.36 25.40
C LYS A 16 3.41 -18.69 24.10
N VAL A 17 3.25 -17.37 24.05
CA VAL A 17 3.82 -16.53 22.98
C VAL A 17 5.03 -15.80 23.58
N SER A 18 6.21 -16.13 23.10
CA SER A 18 7.49 -15.53 23.47
C SER A 18 7.78 -14.32 22.56
N GLY A 19 8.80 -13.53 22.89
CA GLY A 19 9.19 -12.36 22.15
C GLY A 19 8.81 -11.05 22.86
N HIS A 20 9.25 -9.93 22.33
CA HIS A 20 9.04 -8.61 22.93
C HIS A 20 8.59 -7.60 21.85
N GLY A 21 7.89 -6.55 22.27
CA GLY A 21 7.51 -5.44 21.41
C GLY A 21 6.45 -5.81 20.36
N GLY A 22 6.56 -5.18 19.16
CA GLY A 22 5.54 -5.26 18.14
C GLY A 22 5.19 -6.64 17.61
N PHE A 23 6.12 -7.54 17.60
CA PHE A 23 5.85 -8.91 17.16
C PHE A 23 4.82 -9.60 18.06
N ARG A 24 5.10 -9.64 19.35
CA ARG A 24 4.25 -10.33 20.34
C ARG A 24 2.84 -9.74 20.33
N LYS A 25 2.73 -8.41 20.34
CA LYS A 25 1.45 -7.72 20.29
C LYS A 25 0.66 -8.11 19.05
N ARG A 26 1.28 -8.02 17.88
CA ARG A 26 0.63 -8.33 16.60
C ARG A 26 0.14 -9.78 16.54
N ILE A 27 0.92 -10.72 17.05
CA ILE A 27 0.55 -12.13 17.08
C ILE A 27 -0.65 -12.38 18.01
N ILE A 28 -0.68 -11.72 19.18
CA ILE A 28 -1.79 -11.85 20.13
C ILE A 28 -3.06 -11.18 19.57
N GLU A 29 -2.95 -9.98 18.96
CA GLU A 29 -4.06 -9.32 18.25
C GLU A 29 -4.63 -10.20 17.12
N MET A 30 -3.80 -11.06 16.55
CA MET A 30 -4.19 -12.08 15.57
C MET A 30 -4.76 -13.34 16.21
N GLY A 31 -5.01 -13.35 17.53
CA GLY A 31 -5.67 -14.44 18.24
C GLY A 31 -4.74 -15.59 18.64
N PHE A 32 -3.41 -15.47 18.55
CA PHE A 32 -2.48 -16.45 19.08
C PHE A 32 -2.35 -16.27 20.60
N ILE A 33 -3.37 -16.66 21.34
CA ILE A 33 -3.46 -16.55 22.78
C ILE A 33 -3.38 -17.93 23.43
N GLU A 34 -2.99 -17.98 24.70
CA GLU A 34 -2.88 -19.23 25.46
C GLU A 34 -4.21 -20.00 25.48
N GLY A 35 -4.14 -21.32 25.31
CA GLY A 35 -5.29 -22.22 25.29
C GLY A 35 -5.99 -22.34 23.94
N LYS A 36 -5.70 -21.49 22.93
CA LYS A 36 -6.32 -21.61 21.61
C LYS A 36 -5.64 -22.67 20.75
N GLN A 37 -6.45 -23.36 19.94
CA GLN A 37 -5.97 -24.35 18.99
C GLN A 37 -5.46 -23.68 17.71
N VAL A 38 -4.34 -24.17 17.20
CA VAL A 38 -3.72 -23.75 15.96
C VAL A 38 -3.45 -24.97 15.09
N GLU A 39 -3.88 -24.95 13.84
CA GLU A 39 -3.69 -26.01 12.86
C GLU A 39 -2.71 -25.56 11.76
N VAL A 40 -1.78 -26.43 11.38
CA VAL A 40 -0.89 -26.19 10.23
C VAL A 40 -1.57 -26.63 8.94
N LEU A 41 -1.93 -25.67 8.09
CA LEU A 41 -2.64 -25.95 6.85
C LEU A 41 -1.70 -26.31 5.69
N LEU A 42 -0.71 -25.46 5.40
CA LEU A 42 0.24 -25.70 4.31
C LEU A 42 1.49 -24.82 4.44
N ASN A 43 2.56 -25.27 3.76
CA ASN A 43 3.78 -24.50 3.62
C ASN A 43 3.83 -23.81 2.25
N ALA A 44 4.39 -22.58 2.19
CA ALA A 44 4.69 -21.93 0.91
C ALA A 44 5.60 -22.81 0.02
N PRO A 45 5.63 -22.62 -1.32
CA PRO A 45 6.45 -23.38 -2.25
C PRO A 45 7.93 -23.46 -1.85
N LEU A 46 8.48 -22.42 -1.22
CA LEU A 46 9.85 -22.38 -0.72
C LEU A 46 9.99 -22.85 0.75
N ARG A 47 8.96 -23.50 1.32
CA ARG A 47 8.84 -23.96 2.71
C ARG A 47 8.77 -22.86 3.76
N ASP A 48 8.67 -21.60 3.38
CA ASP A 48 8.55 -20.44 4.26
C ASP A 48 7.91 -19.30 3.45
N PRO A 49 6.85 -18.63 3.97
CA PRO A 49 6.17 -18.82 5.28
C PRO A 49 5.25 -20.05 5.35
N VAL A 50 4.71 -20.33 6.54
CA VAL A 50 3.76 -21.41 6.83
C VAL A 50 2.38 -20.83 7.07
N LYS A 51 1.34 -21.48 6.56
CA LYS A 51 -0.06 -21.10 6.73
C LYS A 51 -0.68 -21.87 7.89
N TYR A 52 -1.25 -21.15 8.83
CA TYR A 52 -1.92 -21.65 10.00
C TYR A 52 -3.40 -21.27 10.01
N LYS A 53 -4.23 -22.09 10.63
CA LYS A 53 -5.63 -21.78 10.96
C LYS A 53 -5.74 -21.54 12.46
N ILE A 54 -6.32 -20.41 12.82
CA ILE A 54 -6.57 -20.03 14.22
C ILE A 54 -7.87 -19.26 14.31
N MET A 55 -8.70 -19.52 15.32
CA MET A 55 -9.97 -18.83 15.56
C MET A 55 -10.86 -18.69 14.30
N GLY A 56 -10.83 -19.72 13.43
CA GLY A 56 -11.66 -19.78 12.22
C GLY A 56 -11.12 -19.07 10.98
N TYR A 57 -9.97 -18.42 11.03
CA TYR A 57 -9.36 -17.75 9.86
C TYR A 57 -7.92 -18.20 9.60
N GLU A 58 -7.36 -17.78 8.48
CA GLU A 58 -6.08 -18.25 7.99
C GLU A 58 -5.01 -17.15 8.07
N VAL A 59 -3.89 -17.47 8.71
CA VAL A 59 -2.75 -16.57 8.90
C VAL A 59 -1.47 -17.24 8.42
N SER A 60 -0.59 -16.49 7.80
CA SER A 60 0.75 -16.97 7.46
C SER A 60 1.80 -16.34 8.36
N LEU A 61 2.70 -17.18 8.89
CA LEU A 61 3.86 -16.79 9.68
C LEU A 61 5.12 -17.37 9.08
N ARG A 62 6.23 -16.65 9.22
CA ARG A 62 7.56 -17.21 8.91
C ARG A 62 7.99 -18.22 9.99
N HIS A 63 8.87 -19.13 9.63
CA HIS A 63 9.42 -20.09 10.60
C HIS A 63 10.04 -19.38 11.81
N SER A 64 10.79 -18.30 11.61
CA SER A 64 11.39 -17.51 12.69
C SER A 64 10.37 -16.88 13.63
N GLU A 65 9.18 -16.56 13.12
CA GLU A 65 8.06 -16.02 13.90
C GLU A 65 7.32 -17.13 14.64
N ALA A 66 7.04 -18.24 13.97
CA ALA A 66 6.44 -19.43 14.56
C ALA A 66 7.33 -20.07 15.65
N ASP A 67 8.66 -19.91 15.58
CA ASP A 67 9.60 -20.33 16.63
C ASP A 67 9.40 -19.61 17.98
N GLN A 68 8.73 -18.47 17.98
CA GLN A 68 8.44 -17.71 19.19
C GLN A 68 7.13 -18.14 19.87
N ILE A 69 6.37 -19.05 19.24
CA ILE A 69 5.11 -19.57 19.79
C ILE A 69 5.34 -21.00 20.28
N GLU A 70 5.06 -21.24 21.55
CA GLU A 70 5.13 -22.56 22.17
C GLU A 70 3.78 -23.22 22.14
N VAL A 71 3.76 -24.50 21.71
CA VAL A 71 2.54 -25.29 21.59
C VAL A 71 2.74 -26.69 22.16
N VAL A 72 1.63 -27.31 22.56
CA VAL A 72 1.56 -28.75 22.93
C VAL A 72 0.66 -29.41 21.91
N ARG A 73 1.04 -30.60 21.41
CA ARG A 73 0.19 -31.36 20.48
C ARG A 73 -1.11 -31.78 21.12
N LEU A 74 -2.20 -31.67 20.39
CA LEU A 74 -3.53 -32.05 20.83
C LEU A 74 -3.56 -33.53 21.25
N ASP A 75 -2.85 -34.41 20.54
CA ASP A 75 -2.73 -35.85 20.83
C ASP A 75 -2.02 -36.15 22.20
N GLU A 76 -1.20 -35.24 22.68
CA GLU A 76 -0.50 -35.37 23.97
C GLU A 76 -1.37 -34.91 25.14
N VAL A 77 -2.27 -33.93 24.91
CA VAL A 77 -3.21 -33.38 25.90
C VAL A 77 -4.34 -34.36 26.22
N GLN A 78 -4.79 -35.13 25.24
CA GLN A 78 -5.83 -36.14 25.44
C GLN A 78 -5.37 -37.36 26.29
N LYS A 79 -4.08 -37.51 26.56
CA LYS A 79 -3.50 -38.57 27.42
C LYS A 79 -3.26 -38.18 28.86
N GLY A 80 -3.44 -36.89 29.19
CA GLY A 80 -3.23 -36.40 30.56
C GLY A 80 -4.49 -35.74 31.10
N ASP A 81 -5.14 -36.40 32.05
CA ASP A 81 -6.24 -36.01 32.91
C ASP A 81 -6.86 -34.63 32.76
N SER A 82 -8.13 -34.68 32.44
CA SER A 82 -9.12 -33.64 32.67
C SER A 82 -9.45 -33.50 34.15
N GLN A 83 -8.69 -32.73 34.89
CA GLN A 83 -9.15 -32.17 36.18
C GLN A 83 -8.56 -30.78 36.42
N ASP A 84 -9.49 -29.84 36.70
CA ASP A 84 -9.32 -28.52 37.30
C ASP A 84 -8.54 -27.45 36.58
N LYS A 85 -9.28 -26.71 35.75
CA LYS A 85 -9.30 -25.25 35.82
C LYS A 85 -10.57 -24.74 35.15
N LYS A 86 -11.73 -24.83 35.82
CA LYS A 86 -12.78 -23.85 35.63
C LYS A 86 -12.24 -22.53 36.17
N GLN A 87 -11.57 -21.79 35.31
CA GLN A 87 -11.25 -20.42 35.58
C GLN A 87 -12.56 -19.63 35.75
N ASN A 88 -12.67 -18.90 36.83
CA ASN A 88 -13.74 -17.97 37.10
C ASN A 88 -13.99 -17.10 35.87
N LEU A 89 -15.14 -17.31 35.22
CA LEU A 89 -15.62 -16.40 34.20
C LEU A 89 -15.72 -15.01 34.82
N ASN A 90 -14.90 -14.10 34.35
CA ASN A 90 -14.99 -12.70 34.74
C ASN A 90 -16.28 -12.12 34.18
N LYS A 91 -17.31 -12.02 35.01
CA LYS A 91 -18.53 -11.32 34.66
C LYS A 91 -18.22 -9.84 34.56
N ALA A 92 -18.72 -9.19 33.51
CA ALA A 92 -18.74 -7.73 33.44
C ALA A 92 -19.49 -7.20 34.68
N THR A 93 -18.84 -6.35 35.45
CA THR A 93 -19.49 -5.63 36.53
C THR A 93 -20.08 -4.36 35.95
N MET A 94 -21.36 -4.09 36.24
CA MET A 94 -21.95 -2.77 35.95
C MET A 94 -21.08 -1.70 36.59
N ALA A 95 -20.85 -0.59 35.86
CA ALA A 95 -20.14 0.57 36.39
C ALA A 95 -20.82 1.01 37.71
N ASP A 96 -19.98 1.28 38.73
CA ASP A 96 -20.46 1.80 39.99
C ASP A 96 -21.23 3.11 39.71
N PRO A 97 -22.43 3.33 40.30
CA PRO A 97 -23.18 4.58 40.14
C PRO A 97 -22.40 5.84 40.55
N HIS A 98 -21.29 5.68 41.29
CA HIS A 98 -20.39 6.78 41.66
C HIS A 98 -19.37 7.14 40.58
N ASP A 99 -19.13 6.31 39.51
CA ASP A 99 -18.25 6.60 38.40
C ASP A 99 -18.87 7.54 37.34
N LYS A 100 -20.02 8.19 37.67
CA LYS A 100 -20.68 9.20 36.81
C LYS A 100 -19.82 10.45 36.54
N GLU A 101 -18.67 10.59 37.16
CA GLU A 101 -17.79 11.74 37.00
C GLU A 101 -16.74 11.63 35.88
N ASP A 102 -16.58 10.47 35.26
CA ASP A 102 -15.57 10.22 34.19
C ASP A 102 -16.14 10.34 32.76
N HIS A 103 -17.04 11.30 32.55
CA HIS A 103 -17.72 11.56 31.26
C HIS A 103 -16.90 12.39 30.27
N ALA A 104 -15.59 12.18 30.17
CA ALA A 104 -14.71 13.08 29.44
C ALA A 104 -14.83 13.03 27.90
N LEU A 105 -15.29 11.92 27.32
CA LEU A 105 -15.50 11.78 25.88
C LEU A 105 -16.99 11.72 25.48
N MET A 106 -17.90 11.82 26.42
CA MET A 106 -19.28 12.08 26.08
C MET A 106 -19.39 13.60 25.86
N PRO A 107 -19.82 14.09 24.68
CA PRO A 107 -20.21 15.47 24.53
C PRO A 107 -21.18 15.77 25.67
N SER A 108 -20.93 16.82 26.48
CA SER A 108 -21.92 17.36 27.40
C SER A 108 -23.25 17.38 26.66
N GLU A 109 -24.33 16.87 27.26
CA GLU A 109 -25.65 16.88 26.60
C GLU A 109 -25.83 18.19 25.87
N PRO A 110 -26.04 18.17 24.52
CA PRO A 110 -26.23 19.41 23.80
C PRO A 110 -27.41 20.12 24.42
N SER A 111 -27.27 21.42 24.76
CA SER A 111 -28.40 22.20 25.27
C SER A 111 -29.59 21.97 24.34
N GLU A 112 -30.81 21.93 24.85
CA GLU A 112 -32.02 21.70 24.02
C GLU A 112 -32.13 22.65 22.83
N GLU A 113 -31.49 23.81 22.90
CA GLU A 113 -31.36 24.76 21.81
C GLU A 113 -30.32 24.36 20.75
N ALA A 114 -29.23 23.69 21.14
CA ALA A 114 -28.26 23.09 20.20
C ALA A 114 -28.85 21.85 19.51
N LYS A 115 -29.65 21.05 20.21
CA LYS A 115 -30.42 19.91 19.64
C LYS A 115 -31.44 20.37 18.60
N ARG A 116 -32.03 21.58 18.75
CA ARG A 116 -32.97 22.17 17.77
C ARG A 116 -32.28 22.75 16.53
N ARG A 117 -31.00 23.14 16.60
CA ARG A 117 -30.26 23.78 15.49
C ARG A 117 -29.46 22.83 14.63
N ALA A 118 -29.07 21.66 15.08
CA ALA A 118 -28.19 20.77 14.33
C ALA A 118 -28.86 19.42 14.06
N LYS A 119 -29.56 19.31 12.93
CA LYS A 119 -29.89 18.02 12.30
C LYS A 119 -28.68 17.38 11.62
N THR A 120 -27.49 17.63 12.14
CA THR A 120 -26.23 17.13 11.59
C THR A 120 -25.54 16.26 12.62
N ILE A 121 -25.24 15.01 12.25
CA ILE A 121 -24.54 14.04 13.10
C ILE A 121 -23.19 13.70 12.48
N ASN A 122 -22.11 13.91 13.21
CA ASN A 122 -20.76 13.53 12.80
C ASN A 122 -20.49 12.07 13.19
N VAL A 123 -20.25 11.24 12.21
CA VAL A 123 -20.09 9.80 12.40
C VAL A 123 -18.74 9.34 11.88
N ALA A 124 -17.97 8.67 12.75
CA ALA A 124 -16.75 7.99 12.34
C ALA A 124 -17.01 6.49 12.12
N LEU A 125 -16.58 5.97 10.95
CA LEU A 125 -16.63 4.54 10.66
C LEU A 125 -15.32 3.89 11.11
N VAL A 126 -15.40 2.99 12.09
CA VAL A 126 -14.28 2.22 12.63
C VAL A 126 -14.51 0.74 12.39
N GLY A 127 -13.51 -0.09 12.44
CA GLY A 127 -13.60 -1.55 12.34
C GLY A 127 -12.36 -2.17 11.69
N ASN A 128 -12.28 -3.47 11.74
CA ASN A 128 -11.14 -4.23 11.23
C ASN A 128 -10.95 -4.04 9.72
N PRO A 129 -9.74 -4.28 9.18
CA PRO A 129 -9.57 -4.40 7.74
C PRO A 129 -10.53 -5.45 7.14
N ASN A 130 -11.06 -5.18 5.98
CA ASN A 130 -11.97 -6.06 5.21
C ASN A 130 -13.35 -6.34 5.83
N CYS A 131 -13.74 -5.71 6.94
CA CYS A 131 -15.09 -5.87 7.53
C CYS A 131 -16.20 -5.16 6.74
N GLY A 132 -15.88 -4.38 5.69
CA GLY A 132 -16.85 -3.72 4.82
C GLY A 132 -17.13 -2.25 5.11
N LYS A 133 -16.31 -1.53 5.89
CA LYS A 133 -16.45 -0.09 6.18
C LYS A 133 -16.67 0.76 4.94
N THR A 134 -15.75 0.64 3.99
CA THR A 134 -15.82 1.40 2.74
C THR A 134 -17.04 1.03 1.90
N SER A 135 -17.58 -0.18 2.04
CA SER A 135 -18.85 -0.57 1.41
C SER A 135 -20.03 0.17 2.02
N LEU A 136 -20.09 0.29 3.35
CA LEU A 136 -21.09 1.12 4.05
C LEU A 136 -20.96 2.58 3.64
N PHE A 137 -19.74 3.12 3.66
CA PHE A 137 -19.45 4.50 3.27
C PHE A 137 -19.95 4.80 1.86
N ASN A 138 -19.60 3.95 0.89
CA ASN A 138 -20.01 4.12 -0.51
C ASN A 138 -21.52 3.94 -0.70
N PHE A 139 -22.15 3.05 0.08
CA PHE A 139 -23.60 2.85 0.02
C PHE A 139 -24.34 4.07 0.55
N ALA A 140 -23.87 4.64 1.67
CA ALA A 140 -24.55 5.74 2.35
C ALA A 140 -24.27 7.11 1.69
N SER A 141 -23.02 7.39 1.26
CA SER A 141 -22.64 8.69 0.71
C SER A 141 -22.98 8.88 -0.77
N GLY A 142 -23.25 7.80 -1.50
CA GLY A 142 -23.56 7.87 -2.93
C GLY A 142 -22.46 8.53 -3.75
N ALA A 143 -22.82 9.59 -4.53
CA ALA A 143 -21.90 10.34 -5.38
C ALA A 143 -21.20 11.53 -4.68
N HIS A 144 -21.42 11.75 -3.39
CA HIS A 144 -20.96 12.93 -2.65
C HIS A 144 -19.67 12.67 -1.84
N GLU A 145 -18.65 12.06 -2.46
CA GLU A 145 -17.37 11.78 -1.81
C GLU A 145 -16.41 12.98 -1.93
N ARG A 146 -15.70 13.30 -0.85
CA ARG A 146 -14.51 14.15 -0.84
C ARG A 146 -13.36 13.43 -0.15
N VAL A 147 -12.19 13.42 -0.77
CA VAL A 147 -10.96 12.96 -0.12
C VAL A 147 -10.39 14.12 0.67
N GLY A 148 -10.37 14.00 1.99
CA GLY A 148 -9.74 14.96 2.89
C GLY A 148 -8.28 14.56 3.10
N ASN A 149 -7.33 15.43 2.72
CA ASN A 149 -5.93 15.28 3.11
C ASN A 149 -5.73 16.06 4.41
N TYR A 150 -5.52 15.38 5.51
CA TYR A 150 -5.14 16.01 6.77
C TYR A 150 -3.63 16.15 6.86
N SER A 151 -3.18 17.35 7.26
CA SER A 151 -1.77 17.69 7.37
C SER A 151 -1.09 16.87 8.47
N GLY A 152 -0.08 16.08 8.12
CA GLY A 152 0.81 15.42 9.07
C GLY A 152 0.86 13.90 9.02
N VAL A 153 -0.09 13.23 8.35
CA VAL A 153 -0.07 11.76 8.15
C VAL A 153 -0.44 11.45 6.71
N THR A 154 0.27 10.51 6.09
CA THR A 154 0.01 10.05 4.71
C THR A 154 -1.21 9.12 4.59
N VAL A 155 -2.18 9.24 5.49
CA VAL A 155 -3.39 8.43 5.53
C VAL A 155 -4.56 9.29 5.07
N ASP A 156 -5.20 8.89 3.96
CA ASP A 156 -6.36 9.58 3.40
C ASP A 156 -7.64 9.06 4.09
N ALA A 157 -8.31 9.89 4.90
CA ALA A 157 -9.69 9.61 5.31
C ALA A 157 -10.65 10.11 4.24
N LYS A 158 -11.68 9.34 3.94
CA LYS A 158 -12.75 9.74 3.04
C LYS A 158 -13.86 10.39 3.86
N VAL A 159 -14.34 11.54 3.40
CA VAL A 159 -15.47 12.25 4.02
C VAL A 159 -16.64 12.23 3.03
N GLY A 160 -17.79 11.80 3.52
CA GLY A 160 -19.03 11.73 2.74
C GLY A 160 -20.22 12.32 3.51
N ARG A 161 -21.32 12.52 2.80
CA ARG A 161 -22.57 12.97 3.40
C ARG A 161 -23.70 12.03 3.04
N ALA A 162 -24.57 11.76 3.99
CA ALA A 162 -25.78 11.00 3.81
C ALA A 162 -26.95 11.71 4.48
N GLU A 163 -28.16 11.51 3.97
CA GLU A 163 -29.39 12.02 4.58
C GLU A 163 -30.31 10.85 4.93
N TYR A 164 -30.77 10.81 6.16
CA TYR A 164 -31.71 9.81 6.62
C TYR A 164 -32.64 10.38 7.72
N GLU A 165 -33.95 10.15 7.63
CA GLU A 165 -34.97 10.62 8.58
C GLU A 165 -34.89 12.13 8.92
N GLY A 166 -34.42 12.95 7.96
CA GLY A 166 -34.29 14.39 8.14
C GLY A 166 -33.05 14.84 8.91
N TYR A 167 -32.10 13.93 9.17
CA TYR A 167 -30.75 14.20 9.67
C TYR A 167 -29.74 14.16 8.54
N GLU A 168 -28.75 15.06 8.59
CA GLU A 168 -27.58 15.06 7.73
C GLU A 168 -26.43 14.37 8.47
N PHE A 169 -25.92 13.28 7.90
CA PHE A 169 -24.78 12.53 8.44
C PHE A 169 -23.51 12.95 7.76
N HIS A 170 -22.54 13.39 8.52
CA HIS A 170 -21.17 13.58 8.06
C HIS A 170 -20.36 12.34 8.39
N LEU A 171 -20.14 11.50 7.38
CA LEU A 171 -19.44 10.21 7.52
C LEU A 171 -17.97 10.38 7.27
N VAL A 172 -17.12 9.90 8.17
CA VAL A 172 -15.68 9.82 8.02
C VAL A 172 -15.27 8.35 7.98
N ASP A 173 -14.77 7.85 6.82
CA ASP A 173 -14.26 6.49 6.69
C ASP A 173 -12.82 6.45 7.18
N LEU A 174 -12.60 5.88 8.38
CA LEU A 174 -11.29 5.74 8.98
C LEU A 174 -10.59 4.46 8.47
N PRO A 175 -9.25 4.44 8.45
CA PRO A 175 -8.50 3.24 8.07
C PRO A 175 -8.92 2.01 8.88
N GLY A 176 -8.81 0.82 8.27
CA GLY A 176 -9.05 -0.43 8.98
C GLY A 176 -7.95 -0.69 10.00
N THR A 177 -8.34 -0.99 11.24
CA THR A 177 -7.41 -1.30 12.32
C THR A 177 -7.91 -2.47 13.16
N TYR A 178 -6.97 -3.28 13.67
CA TYR A 178 -7.30 -4.39 14.57
C TYR A 178 -7.29 -3.96 16.03
N SER A 179 -6.56 -2.90 16.34
CA SER A 179 -6.45 -2.33 17.67
C SER A 179 -6.25 -0.82 17.60
N LEU A 180 -6.41 -0.13 18.73
CA LEU A 180 -6.14 1.29 18.90
C LEU A 180 -4.80 1.54 19.61
N SER A 181 -3.83 0.66 19.38
CA SER A 181 -2.48 0.84 19.88
C SER A 181 -1.70 1.79 18.99
N ALA A 182 -0.68 2.47 19.51
CA ALA A 182 0.15 3.40 18.74
C ALA A 182 1.24 2.70 17.90
N TYR A 183 0.94 1.53 17.35
CA TYR A 183 1.94 0.68 16.70
C TYR A 183 2.06 0.95 15.21
N SER A 184 0.94 1.09 14.51
CA SER A 184 0.91 1.48 13.10
C SER A 184 0.48 2.93 12.94
N PRO A 185 0.89 3.61 11.85
CA PRO A 185 0.43 4.97 11.56
C PRO A 185 -1.09 5.06 11.43
N GLU A 186 -1.71 4.00 10.89
CA GLU A 186 -3.14 3.87 10.72
C GLU A 186 -3.86 3.81 12.07
N GLU A 187 -3.36 2.98 13.00
CA GLU A 187 -3.91 2.86 14.37
C GLU A 187 -3.79 4.18 15.12
N LEU A 188 -2.61 4.82 15.04
CA LEU A 188 -2.38 6.12 15.66
C LEU A 188 -3.31 7.18 15.07
N TYR A 189 -3.54 7.14 13.74
CA TYR A 189 -4.45 8.06 13.08
C TYR A 189 -5.90 7.87 13.54
N VAL A 190 -6.41 6.63 13.56
CA VAL A 190 -7.76 6.33 14.05
C VAL A 190 -7.93 6.81 15.49
N ARG A 191 -6.97 6.50 16.37
CA ARG A 191 -6.99 6.94 17.77
C ARG A 191 -7.02 8.47 17.91
N LYS A 192 -6.18 9.20 17.14
CA LYS A 192 -6.18 10.66 17.13
C LYS A 192 -7.51 11.25 16.65
N GLN A 193 -8.07 10.70 15.58
CA GLN A 193 -9.35 11.16 15.06
C GLN A 193 -10.49 10.98 16.07
N LEU A 194 -10.51 9.86 16.81
CA LEU A 194 -11.52 9.62 17.84
C LEU A 194 -11.37 10.57 19.03
N VAL A 195 -10.14 10.98 19.36
CA VAL A 195 -9.87 11.86 20.53
C VAL A 195 -9.91 13.35 20.17
N GLU A 196 -9.31 13.74 19.02
CA GLU A 196 -9.16 15.15 18.66
C GLU A 196 -10.42 15.71 17.98
N GLU A 197 -11.06 14.93 17.10
CA GLU A 197 -12.25 15.35 16.35
C GLU A 197 -13.56 14.99 17.05
N THR A 198 -13.50 14.16 18.10
CA THR A 198 -14.63 13.72 18.93
C THR A 198 -15.95 13.57 18.17
N PRO A 199 -16.10 12.50 17.34
CA PRO A 199 -17.32 12.27 16.59
C PRO A 199 -18.52 12.11 17.54
N ASP A 200 -19.72 12.55 17.12
CA ASP A 200 -20.94 12.41 17.93
C ASP A 200 -21.25 10.93 18.20
N ILE A 201 -21.04 10.08 17.19
CA ILE A 201 -21.24 8.63 17.28
C ILE A 201 -20.19 7.90 16.41
N VAL A 202 -19.73 6.76 16.88
CA VAL A 202 -18.89 5.81 16.13
C VAL A 202 -19.76 4.66 15.62
N ILE A 203 -19.69 4.35 14.33
CA ILE A 203 -20.20 3.09 13.81
C ILE A 203 -19.02 2.12 13.75
N ASN A 204 -19.03 1.12 14.62
CA ASN A 204 -18.05 0.05 14.60
C ASN A 204 -18.53 -1.09 13.69
N VAL A 205 -17.87 -1.28 12.56
CA VAL A 205 -18.21 -2.31 11.58
C VAL A 205 -17.48 -3.59 11.92
N ILE A 206 -18.23 -4.62 12.24
CA ILE A 206 -17.80 -5.94 12.70
C ILE A 206 -18.09 -6.96 11.59
N ASP A 207 -17.10 -7.77 11.25
CA ASP A 207 -17.32 -8.96 10.41
C ASP A 207 -17.99 -10.06 11.27
N ALA A 208 -19.26 -10.28 11.05
CA ALA A 208 -20.07 -11.26 11.81
C ALA A 208 -19.58 -12.69 11.60
N SER A 209 -18.89 -12.98 10.50
CA SER A 209 -18.31 -14.30 10.24
C SER A 209 -17.06 -14.60 11.09
N ASN A 210 -16.49 -13.58 11.76
CA ASN A 210 -15.29 -13.68 12.60
C ASN A 210 -15.44 -12.84 13.88
N LEU A 211 -16.52 -13.08 14.64
CA LEU A 211 -16.91 -12.24 15.78
C LEU A 211 -15.85 -12.12 16.86
N GLU A 212 -15.30 -13.22 17.35
CA GLU A 212 -14.40 -13.24 18.51
C GLU A 212 -13.22 -12.27 18.33
N ARG A 213 -12.67 -12.24 17.12
CA ARG A 213 -11.56 -11.35 16.80
C ARG A 213 -12.00 -9.89 16.60
N ASN A 214 -13.12 -9.68 15.91
CA ASN A 214 -13.58 -8.33 15.62
C ASN A 214 -14.07 -7.60 16.88
N LEU A 215 -14.61 -8.33 17.85
CA LEU A 215 -15.05 -7.78 19.13
C LEU A 215 -13.89 -7.27 20.00
N TYR A 216 -12.64 -7.65 19.75
CA TYR A 216 -11.49 -7.10 20.44
C TYR A 216 -11.36 -5.58 20.27
N LEU A 217 -11.53 -5.07 19.06
CA LEU A 217 -11.56 -3.62 18.81
C LEU A 217 -12.75 -2.95 19.54
N THR A 218 -13.89 -3.64 19.61
CA THR A 218 -15.06 -3.15 20.37
C THR A 218 -14.71 -2.95 21.84
N THR A 219 -13.97 -3.87 22.46
CA THR A 219 -13.53 -3.73 23.87
C THR A 219 -12.64 -2.52 24.07
N GLN A 220 -11.81 -2.17 23.10
CA GLN A 220 -10.95 -0.98 23.19
C GLN A 220 -11.74 0.34 23.01
N LEU A 221 -12.76 0.33 22.16
CA LEU A 221 -13.68 1.46 22.02
C LEU A 221 -14.51 1.68 23.32
N ILE A 222 -14.89 0.60 23.98
CA ILE A 222 -15.54 0.65 25.31
C ILE A 222 -14.59 1.31 26.33
N ASP A 223 -13.33 0.92 26.37
CA ASP A 223 -12.34 1.53 27.28
C ASP A 223 -12.18 3.05 27.03
N MET A 224 -12.31 3.48 25.77
CA MET A 224 -12.26 4.91 25.39
C MET A 224 -13.50 5.69 25.77
N HIS A 225 -14.58 5.03 26.21
CA HIS A 225 -15.87 5.65 26.52
C HIS A 225 -16.53 6.37 25.33
N VAL A 226 -16.42 5.80 24.13
CA VAL A 226 -17.00 6.39 22.91
C VAL A 226 -18.43 5.90 22.74
N ARG A 227 -19.36 6.81 22.42
CA ARG A 227 -20.74 6.42 22.00
C ARG A 227 -20.65 5.69 20.67
N MET A 228 -21.15 4.45 20.60
CA MET A 228 -21.04 3.66 19.39
C MET A 228 -22.28 2.81 19.12
N VAL A 229 -22.43 2.45 17.85
CA VAL A 229 -23.36 1.43 17.35
C VAL A 229 -22.55 0.41 16.56
N CYS A 230 -22.74 -0.87 16.81
CA CYS A 230 -22.04 -1.94 16.11
C CYS A 230 -22.88 -2.45 14.94
N ALA A 231 -22.28 -2.45 13.74
CA ALA A 231 -22.88 -3.05 12.54
C ALA A 231 -22.28 -4.45 12.32
N LEU A 232 -23.06 -5.50 12.54
CA LEU A 232 -22.69 -6.90 12.28
C LEU A 232 -22.83 -7.16 10.79
N ASN A 233 -21.80 -6.85 10.01
CA ASN A 233 -21.79 -6.97 8.56
C ASN A 233 -21.44 -8.41 8.13
N MET A 234 -21.73 -8.74 6.85
CA MET A 234 -21.58 -10.10 6.30
C MET A 234 -22.48 -11.12 7.05
N TYR A 235 -23.60 -10.65 7.53
CA TYR A 235 -24.52 -11.47 8.28
C TYR A 235 -25.15 -12.59 7.43
N ASP A 236 -25.21 -12.38 6.12
CA ASP A 236 -25.58 -13.40 5.14
C ASP A 236 -24.62 -14.60 5.14
N GLU A 237 -23.32 -14.38 5.32
CA GLU A 237 -22.33 -15.46 5.41
C GLU A 237 -22.54 -16.31 6.67
N THR A 238 -22.94 -15.70 7.80
CA THR A 238 -23.26 -16.44 9.04
C THR A 238 -24.57 -17.23 8.92
N GLU A 239 -25.58 -16.65 8.27
CA GLU A 239 -26.84 -17.34 7.97
C GLU A 239 -26.60 -18.56 7.04
N GLU A 240 -25.75 -18.40 6.03
CA GLU A 240 -25.39 -19.50 5.10
C GLU A 240 -24.62 -20.63 5.81
N ARG A 241 -23.74 -20.30 6.76
CA ARG A 241 -23.03 -21.30 7.58
C ARG A 241 -23.96 -22.01 8.55
N GLY A 242 -25.05 -21.37 8.91
CA GLY A 242 -25.97 -21.84 9.96
C GLY A 242 -25.44 -21.48 11.36
N ASP A 243 -24.63 -20.44 11.48
CA ASP A 243 -24.20 -19.91 12.76
C ASP A 243 -25.40 -19.27 13.46
N HIS A 244 -25.50 -19.46 14.77
CA HIS A 244 -26.54 -18.83 15.57
C HIS A 244 -25.92 -17.72 16.41
N ILE A 245 -26.45 -16.49 16.23
CA ILE A 245 -25.98 -15.29 16.96
C ILE A 245 -27.21 -14.64 17.57
N ASP A 246 -27.31 -14.62 18.90
CA ASP A 246 -28.26 -13.77 19.62
C ASP A 246 -27.64 -12.38 19.77
N TYR A 247 -27.85 -11.53 18.76
CA TYR A 247 -27.28 -10.18 18.74
C TYR A 247 -27.92 -9.24 19.74
N GLU A 248 -29.16 -9.51 20.21
CA GLU A 248 -29.82 -8.72 21.26
C GLU A 248 -29.16 -8.98 22.61
N LYS A 249 -28.91 -10.24 22.93
CA LYS A 249 -28.19 -10.63 24.15
C LYS A 249 -26.74 -10.15 24.12
N LEU A 250 -26.10 -10.23 22.96
CA LEU A 250 -24.75 -9.73 22.77
C LEU A 250 -24.69 -8.20 22.93
N SER A 251 -25.70 -7.49 22.44
CA SER A 251 -25.86 -6.02 22.63
C SER A 251 -25.97 -5.67 24.13
N GLU A 252 -26.77 -6.43 24.88
CA GLU A 252 -26.91 -6.24 26.33
C GLU A 252 -25.57 -6.45 27.06
N LEU A 253 -24.81 -7.52 26.72
CA LEU A 253 -23.53 -7.85 27.36
C LEU A 253 -22.43 -6.85 27.06
N PHE A 254 -22.37 -6.31 25.83
CA PHE A 254 -21.43 -5.25 25.44
C PHE A 254 -21.89 -3.85 25.75
N GLY A 255 -23.15 -3.67 26.21
CA GLY A 255 -23.71 -2.35 26.47
C GLY A 255 -23.81 -1.47 25.23
N THR A 256 -23.86 -2.04 24.04
CA THR A 256 -23.80 -1.32 22.77
C THR A 256 -24.76 -1.92 21.76
N PRO A 257 -25.65 -1.13 21.12
CA PRO A 257 -26.55 -1.63 20.09
C PRO A 257 -25.82 -2.38 18.97
N MET A 258 -26.26 -3.58 18.62
CA MET A 258 -25.73 -4.39 17.55
C MET A 258 -26.79 -4.63 16.48
N VAL A 259 -26.51 -4.25 15.23
CA VAL A 259 -27.46 -4.33 14.11
C VAL A 259 -26.93 -5.27 13.03
N PRO A 260 -27.64 -6.36 12.69
CA PRO A 260 -27.27 -7.22 11.58
C PRO A 260 -27.37 -6.49 10.24
N THR A 261 -26.30 -6.55 9.42
CA THR A 261 -26.20 -5.81 8.16
C THR A 261 -25.58 -6.63 7.05
N VAL A 262 -25.97 -6.32 5.80
CA VAL A 262 -25.33 -6.83 4.57
C VAL A 262 -25.18 -5.64 3.62
N PHE A 263 -24.02 -4.99 3.67
CA PHE A 263 -23.83 -3.74 2.93
C PHE A 263 -23.84 -3.91 1.40
N THR A 264 -23.58 -5.10 0.89
CA THR A 264 -23.65 -5.40 -0.54
C THR A 264 -25.06 -5.31 -1.11
N SER A 265 -26.06 -5.71 -0.31
CA SER A 265 -27.50 -5.65 -0.64
C SER A 265 -28.22 -4.45 -0.04
N GLY A 266 -27.61 -3.77 0.94
CA GLY A 266 -28.22 -2.67 1.71
C GLY A 266 -29.14 -3.14 2.82
N ARG A 267 -29.21 -4.46 3.09
CA ARG A 267 -30.02 -5.03 4.20
C ARG A 267 -29.47 -4.50 5.54
N GLY A 268 -30.35 -4.05 6.44
CA GLY A 268 -30.02 -3.59 7.79
C GLY A 268 -29.42 -2.18 7.86
N VAL A 269 -29.17 -1.51 6.71
CA VAL A 269 -28.54 -0.16 6.72
C VAL A 269 -29.49 0.90 7.26
N LYS A 270 -30.78 0.80 6.95
CA LYS A 270 -31.79 1.73 7.46
C LYS A 270 -31.91 1.59 8.97
N GLU A 271 -31.98 0.38 9.47
CA GLU A 271 -32.05 0.04 10.89
C GLU A 271 -30.81 0.54 11.63
N LEU A 272 -29.63 0.44 10.99
CA LEU A 272 -28.37 0.96 11.53
C LEU A 272 -28.44 2.47 11.71
N PHE A 273 -28.86 3.23 10.70
CA PHE A 273 -28.98 4.70 10.81
C PHE A 273 -30.07 5.12 11.79
N HIS A 274 -31.16 4.39 11.86
CA HIS A 274 -32.22 4.61 12.86
C HIS A 274 -31.67 4.45 14.29
N GLN A 275 -30.86 3.38 14.55
CA GLN A 275 -30.22 3.17 15.83
C GLN A 275 -29.18 4.27 16.16
N VAL A 276 -28.44 4.75 15.15
CA VAL A 276 -27.53 5.88 15.33
C VAL A 276 -28.27 7.14 15.79
N ILE A 277 -29.45 7.44 15.22
CA ILE A 277 -30.28 8.55 15.64
C ILE A 277 -30.82 8.32 17.07
N ALA A 278 -31.27 7.11 17.40
CA ALA A 278 -31.78 6.78 18.72
C ALA A 278 -30.71 6.98 19.82
N VAL A 279 -29.48 6.50 19.58
CA VAL A 279 -28.33 6.70 20.49
C VAL A 279 -27.95 8.19 20.58
N TYR A 280 -28.04 8.94 19.47
CA TYR A 280 -27.75 10.37 19.46
C TYR A 280 -28.78 11.16 20.28
N GLU A 281 -30.05 10.83 20.14
CA GLU A 281 -31.16 11.51 20.86
C GLU A 281 -31.32 11.00 22.29
N GLY A 282 -30.72 9.87 22.68
CA GLY A 282 -30.94 9.21 23.98
C GLY A 282 -32.34 8.62 24.11
N LYS A 283 -32.97 8.18 23.01
CA LYS A 283 -34.31 7.60 22.92
C LYS A 283 -34.23 6.16 22.42
N GLU A 284 -33.54 5.32 23.15
CA GLU A 284 -33.29 3.93 22.77
C GLU A 284 -34.38 3.00 23.38
N ASP A 285 -34.69 1.90 22.67
CA ASP A 285 -35.51 0.83 23.23
C ASP A 285 -34.74 0.08 24.33
N GLU A 286 -35.44 -0.41 25.37
CA GLU A 286 -34.82 -1.05 26.55
C GLU A 286 -33.88 -2.21 26.20
N SER A 287 -34.11 -2.93 25.10
CA SER A 287 -33.28 -4.08 24.67
C SER A 287 -32.01 -3.72 23.91
N LEU A 288 -31.94 -2.50 23.34
CA LEU A 288 -30.81 -2.05 22.49
C LEU A 288 -30.18 -0.76 23.03
N GLN A 289 -30.20 -0.57 24.35
CA GLN A 289 -29.73 0.65 25.01
C GLN A 289 -28.22 0.72 25.07
N PHE A 290 -27.65 1.87 24.70
CA PHE A 290 -26.23 2.14 24.95
C PHE A 290 -26.03 2.31 26.47
N ARG A 291 -25.21 1.42 27.04
CA ARG A 291 -24.85 1.44 28.46
C ARG A 291 -23.36 1.44 28.59
N HIS A 292 -22.89 2.26 29.50
CA HIS A 292 -21.47 2.25 29.78
C HIS A 292 -21.13 1.04 30.66
N ILE A 293 -20.26 0.17 30.17
CA ILE A 293 -19.73 -1.00 30.89
C ILE A 293 -18.23 -0.89 31.10
N HIS A 294 -17.73 -1.54 32.14
CA HIS A 294 -16.31 -1.71 32.37
C HIS A 294 -15.94 -3.18 32.28
N ILE A 295 -14.91 -3.48 31.50
CA ILE A 295 -14.33 -4.83 31.44
C ILE A 295 -13.42 -4.98 32.65
N ASN A 296 -13.62 -6.03 33.44
CA ASN A 296 -12.79 -6.35 34.60
C ASN A 296 -11.51 -7.08 34.14
N HIS A 297 -10.35 -6.47 34.42
CA HIS A 297 -9.04 -6.99 34.01
C HIS A 297 -8.36 -7.86 35.09
N GLY A 298 -9.07 -8.16 36.19
CA GLY A 298 -8.50 -8.87 37.35
C GLY A 298 -8.07 -7.90 38.47
N HIS A 299 -7.99 -8.45 39.69
CA HIS A 299 -7.84 -7.65 40.93
C HIS A 299 -6.62 -6.72 40.91
N GLU A 300 -5.44 -7.23 40.56
CA GLU A 300 -4.20 -6.44 40.59
C GLU A 300 -4.15 -5.34 39.54
N ILE A 301 -4.68 -5.61 38.33
CA ILE A 301 -4.78 -4.61 37.27
C ILE A 301 -5.78 -3.53 37.64
N GLU A 302 -6.98 -3.91 38.13
CA GLU A 302 -8.00 -2.95 38.54
C GLU A 302 -7.53 -2.07 39.70
N GLN A 303 -6.75 -2.62 40.65
CA GLN A 303 -6.13 -1.83 41.70
C GLN A 303 -5.11 -0.84 41.12
N GLY A 304 -4.27 -1.29 40.17
CA GLY A 304 -3.32 -0.42 39.50
C GLY A 304 -4.01 0.70 38.70
N ILE A 305 -5.14 0.39 38.03
CA ILE A 305 -5.96 1.37 37.31
C ILE A 305 -6.46 2.43 38.30
N LYS A 306 -7.02 2.02 39.45
CA LYS A 306 -7.53 2.96 40.47
C LYS A 306 -6.44 3.84 41.03
N ASP A 307 -5.28 3.27 41.40
CA ASP A 307 -4.15 4.02 41.92
C ASP A 307 -3.69 5.10 40.92
N ILE A 308 -3.62 4.80 39.63
CA ILE A 308 -3.24 5.76 38.56
C ILE A 308 -4.35 6.79 38.35
N GLN A 309 -5.62 6.37 38.33
CA GLN A 309 -6.75 7.27 38.12
C GLN A 309 -6.84 8.36 39.22
N GLU A 310 -6.53 8.02 40.49
CA GLU A 310 -6.56 9.01 41.58
C GLU A 310 -5.66 10.21 41.29
N HIS A 311 -4.47 9.98 40.72
CA HIS A 311 -3.56 11.05 40.33
C HIS A 311 -4.05 11.79 39.08
N LEU A 312 -4.54 11.06 38.06
CA LEU A 312 -5.00 11.66 36.80
C LEU A 312 -6.25 12.55 36.98
N LYS A 313 -7.08 12.28 38.00
CA LYS A 313 -8.25 13.13 38.34
C LYS A 313 -7.88 14.56 38.70
N ASN A 314 -6.64 14.82 39.12
CA ASN A 314 -6.16 16.18 39.46
C ASN A 314 -5.90 17.07 38.23
N TYR A 315 -6.00 16.54 37.01
CA TYR A 315 -5.69 17.24 35.76
C TYR A 315 -6.95 17.45 34.89
N PRO A 316 -7.74 18.55 35.10
CA PRO A 316 -8.97 18.78 34.35
C PRO A 316 -8.80 18.86 32.84
N GLY A 317 -7.66 19.37 32.36
CA GLY A 317 -7.36 19.47 30.93
C GLY A 317 -7.21 18.10 30.25
N LEU A 318 -6.68 17.10 30.94
CA LEU A 318 -6.61 15.72 30.44
C LEU A 318 -7.99 15.05 30.49
N ARG A 319 -8.76 15.30 31.55
CA ARG A 319 -10.11 14.73 31.71
C ARG A 319 -11.10 15.22 30.66
N GLN A 320 -10.88 16.39 30.08
CA GLN A 320 -11.73 16.90 28.98
C GLN A 320 -11.47 16.19 27.65
N GLN A 321 -10.30 15.59 27.47
CA GLN A 321 -9.90 14.96 26.21
C GLN A 321 -9.85 13.43 26.28
N TYR A 322 -9.56 12.87 27.46
CA TYR A 322 -9.35 11.43 27.64
C TYR A 322 -10.08 10.90 28.88
N SER A 323 -10.62 9.70 28.78
CA SER A 323 -11.02 8.94 29.95
C SER A 323 -9.79 8.61 30.82
N THR A 324 -9.84 8.88 32.12
CA THR A 324 -8.75 8.57 33.05
C THR A 324 -8.48 7.07 33.12
N ARG A 325 -9.54 6.26 33.04
CA ARG A 325 -9.44 4.79 32.98
C ARG A 325 -8.68 4.34 31.73
N TYR A 326 -9.03 4.89 30.57
CA TYR A 326 -8.33 4.61 29.32
C TYR A 326 -6.83 4.94 29.41
N LEU A 327 -6.48 6.11 29.94
CA LEU A 327 -5.07 6.49 30.13
C LEU A 327 -4.35 5.55 31.08
N ALA A 328 -5.00 5.14 32.17
CA ALA A 328 -4.43 4.19 33.13
C ALA A 328 -4.18 2.80 32.50
N ILE A 329 -5.15 2.28 31.76
CA ILE A 329 -5.03 1.01 31.02
C ILE A 329 -3.86 1.10 30.01
N LYS A 330 -3.81 2.17 29.20
CA LYS A 330 -2.77 2.35 28.20
C LYS A 330 -1.38 2.55 28.82
N LEU A 331 -1.30 3.18 29.96
CA LEU A 331 -0.06 3.32 30.71
C LEU A 331 0.43 1.96 31.23
N LEU A 332 -0.46 1.11 31.73
CA LEU A 332 -0.15 -0.26 32.15
C LEU A 332 0.23 -1.16 30.97
N GLU A 333 -0.35 -0.95 29.80
CA GLU A 333 0.06 -1.59 28.54
C GLU A 333 1.42 -1.11 28.00
N GLY A 334 2.04 -0.08 28.62
CA GLY A 334 3.32 0.48 28.18
C GLY A 334 3.25 1.33 26.90
N ASP A 335 2.12 2.00 26.66
CA ASP A 335 1.91 2.86 25.49
C ASP A 335 2.79 4.12 25.57
N LYS A 336 3.75 4.25 24.66
CA LYS A 336 4.75 5.32 24.64
C LYS A 336 4.16 6.71 24.40
N ASP A 337 3.03 6.82 23.71
CA ASP A 337 2.40 8.12 23.46
C ASP A 337 1.68 8.61 24.72
N VAL A 338 1.06 7.69 25.48
CA VAL A 338 0.49 8.01 26.78
C VAL A 338 1.59 8.32 27.79
N GLU A 339 2.72 7.61 27.77
CA GLU A 339 3.88 7.97 28.60
C GLU A 339 4.35 9.40 28.32
N ARG A 340 4.46 9.80 27.05
CA ARG A 340 4.85 11.17 26.66
C ARG A 340 3.81 12.21 27.08
N LEU A 341 2.54 11.84 27.06
CA LEU A 341 1.44 12.72 27.50
C LEU A 341 1.48 12.96 29.00
N ILE A 342 1.83 11.94 29.79
CA ILE A 342 1.90 11.99 31.25
C ILE A 342 3.21 12.58 31.75
N GLN A 343 4.32 12.40 31.03
CA GLN A 343 5.65 12.86 31.43
C GLN A 343 5.74 14.34 31.87
N PRO A 344 5.05 15.32 31.24
CA PRO A 344 5.11 16.72 31.65
C PRO A 344 4.26 17.06 32.88
N LEU A 345 3.49 16.13 33.46
CA LEU A 345 2.66 16.36 34.63
C LEU A 345 3.49 16.43 35.92
N GLY A 346 3.02 17.23 36.89
CA GLY A 346 3.73 17.38 38.16
C GLY A 346 3.93 16.08 38.94
N ASP A 347 2.90 15.20 38.91
CA ASP A 347 2.87 13.92 39.63
C ASP A 347 3.36 12.75 38.77
N SER A 348 3.98 13.01 37.62
CA SER A 348 4.39 11.97 36.65
C SER A 348 5.25 10.86 37.31
N LEU A 349 6.16 11.24 38.20
CA LEU A 349 7.01 10.28 38.88
C LEU A 349 6.21 9.30 39.75
N GLU A 350 5.20 9.78 40.46
CA GLU A 350 4.35 8.96 41.32
C GLU A 350 3.45 8.05 40.47
N ILE A 351 2.88 8.58 39.38
CA ILE A 351 2.10 7.81 38.41
C ILE A 351 2.92 6.66 37.83
N PHE A 352 4.17 6.91 37.43
CA PHE A 352 5.05 5.84 36.90
C PHE A 352 5.43 4.84 37.99
N GLN A 353 5.62 5.28 39.24
CA GLN A 353 5.84 4.35 40.37
C GLN A 353 4.63 3.44 40.62
N HIS A 354 3.41 3.99 40.52
CA HIS A 354 2.19 3.18 40.64
C HIS A 354 2.07 2.16 39.52
N ARG A 355 2.35 2.56 38.28
CA ARG A 355 2.44 1.64 37.14
C ARG A 355 3.43 0.52 37.41
N ASP A 356 4.66 0.84 37.79
CA ASP A 356 5.73 -0.14 37.95
C ASP A 356 5.42 -1.12 39.10
N ARG A 357 4.80 -0.64 40.20
CA ARG A 357 4.33 -1.50 41.30
C ARG A 357 3.20 -2.44 40.85
N ALA A 358 2.25 -1.92 40.05
CA ALA A 358 1.19 -2.73 39.49
C ALA A 358 1.76 -3.79 38.52
N ALA A 359 2.71 -3.42 37.66
CA ALA A 359 3.37 -4.33 36.75
C ALA A 359 4.12 -5.46 37.51
N GLN A 360 4.78 -5.11 38.59
CA GLN A 360 5.44 -6.13 39.43
C GLN A 360 4.44 -7.09 40.08
N ARG A 361 3.34 -6.60 40.66
CA ARG A 361 2.30 -7.45 41.29
C ARG A 361 1.66 -8.38 40.26
N VAL A 362 1.30 -7.86 39.08
CA VAL A 362 0.72 -8.66 37.99
C VAL A 362 1.69 -9.75 37.54
N ASN A 363 2.98 -9.44 37.43
CA ASN A 363 3.98 -10.44 37.01
C ASN A 363 4.22 -11.50 38.08
N GLU A 364 4.14 -11.13 39.38
CA GLU A 364 4.26 -12.08 40.49
C GLU A 364 3.07 -13.06 40.56
N GLU A 365 1.86 -12.60 40.27
CA GLU A 365 0.64 -13.40 40.35
C GLU A 365 0.40 -14.22 39.06
N THR A 366 0.54 -13.62 37.88
CA THR A 366 0.17 -14.25 36.60
C THR A 366 1.37 -14.79 35.82
N HIS A 367 2.60 -14.44 36.20
CA HIS A 367 3.83 -14.69 35.45
C HIS A 367 3.80 -14.08 34.04
N ASN A 368 2.90 -13.15 33.79
CA ASN A 368 2.73 -12.39 32.54
C ASN A 368 2.99 -10.89 32.75
N ASP A 369 3.26 -10.15 31.70
CA ASP A 369 3.27 -8.69 31.74
C ASP A 369 1.83 -8.13 31.73
N CYS A 370 1.67 -6.88 32.16
CA CYS A 370 0.35 -6.22 32.22
C CYS A 370 -0.35 -6.20 30.86
N GLU A 371 0.39 -5.99 29.77
CA GLU A 371 -0.16 -5.96 28.41
C GLU A 371 -0.84 -7.28 28.07
N THR A 372 -0.17 -8.40 28.35
CA THR A 372 -0.72 -9.73 28.10
C THR A 372 -1.92 -10.01 29.02
N ALA A 373 -1.81 -9.69 30.29
CA ALA A 373 -2.89 -9.94 31.25
C ALA A 373 -4.17 -9.13 30.92
N ILE A 374 -4.02 -7.88 30.45
CA ILE A 374 -5.14 -7.06 29.98
C ILE A 374 -5.76 -7.66 28.71
N MET A 375 -4.93 -8.11 27.74
CA MET A 375 -5.43 -8.75 26.53
C MET A 375 -6.15 -10.07 26.83
N ASP A 376 -5.60 -10.92 27.69
CA ASP A 376 -6.22 -12.17 28.10
C ASP A 376 -7.56 -11.94 28.80
N ALA A 377 -7.67 -10.90 29.64
CA ALA A 377 -8.92 -10.53 30.27
C ALA A 377 -9.97 -10.06 29.26
N LYS A 378 -9.58 -9.26 28.25
CA LYS A 378 -10.48 -8.83 27.17
C LYS A 378 -10.98 -10.00 26.32
N TYR A 379 -10.11 -10.92 25.94
CA TYR A 379 -10.52 -12.11 25.22
C TYR A 379 -11.35 -13.07 26.08
N GLY A 380 -11.05 -13.17 27.39
CA GLY A 380 -11.87 -13.90 28.35
C GLY A 380 -13.29 -13.35 28.45
N PHE A 381 -13.43 -12.00 28.47
CA PHE A 381 -14.72 -11.32 28.43
C PHE A 381 -15.47 -11.61 27.13
N ILE A 382 -14.80 -11.48 25.96
CA ILE A 382 -15.39 -11.75 24.65
C ILE A 382 -15.89 -13.19 24.57
N HIS A 383 -15.07 -14.15 24.97
CA HIS A 383 -15.44 -15.56 24.97
C HIS A 383 -16.64 -15.85 25.86
N GLY A 384 -16.63 -15.31 27.11
CA GLY A 384 -17.76 -15.44 28.03
C GLY A 384 -19.05 -14.83 27.49
N ALA A 385 -18.97 -13.65 26.84
CA ALA A 385 -20.13 -13.01 26.23
C ALA A 385 -20.68 -13.81 25.03
N LEU A 386 -19.81 -14.38 24.20
CA LEU A 386 -20.22 -15.24 23.08
C LEU A 386 -20.86 -16.56 23.60
N GLU A 387 -20.31 -17.16 24.64
CA GLU A 387 -20.88 -18.36 25.27
C GLU A 387 -22.24 -18.06 25.92
N GLU A 388 -22.36 -16.96 26.65
CA GLU A 388 -23.60 -16.54 27.32
C GLU A 388 -24.69 -16.13 26.31
N SER A 389 -24.32 -15.56 25.15
CA SER A 389 -25.23 -15.25 24.06
C SER A 389 -25.64 -16.50 23.24
N GLY A 390 -25.16 -17.69 23.61
CA GLY A 390 -25.47 -18.92 22.89
C GLY A 390 -24.91 -18.98 21.48
N TYR A 391 -23.80 -18.28 21.21
CA TYR A 391 -23.13 -18.33 19.92
C TYR A 391 -22.66 -19.75 19.61
N THR A 392 -23.14 -20.29 18.50
CA THR A 392 -22.74 -21.61 18.00
C THR A 392 -22.38 -21.53 16.52
N THR A 393 -21.27 -22.15 16.16
CA THR A 393 -20.86 -22.27 14.76
C THR A 393 -21.58 -23.46 14.12
N GLY A 394 -22.23 -23.21 12.99
CA GLY A 394 -22.93 -24.23 12.25
C GLY A 394 -22.01 -25.19 11.51
N ASP A 395 -22.40 -26.46 11.42
CA ASP A 395 -21.65 -27.51 10.68
C ASP A 395 -21.77 -27.42 9.14
N LYS A 396 -22.48 -26.41 8.62
CA LYS A 396 -22.71 -26.29 7.17
C LYS A 396 -21.47 -25.74 6.48
N LYS A 397 -21.04 -26.49 5.45
CA LYS A 397 -19.97 -26.20 4.47
C LYS A 397 -19.06 -25.03 4.81
N ASP A 398 -17.93 -25.37 5.32
CA ASP A 398 -16.80 -24.44 5.48
C ASP A 398 -16.58 -23.68 4.14
N THR A 399 -16.86 -22.38 4.11
CA THR A 399 -16.60 -21.49 2.95
C THR A 399 -15.14 -21.59 2.50
N TYR A 400 -14.28 -22.00 3.42
CA TYR A 400 -12.87 -22.23 3.17
C TYR A 400 -12.57 -23.53 2.39
N GLN A 401 -13.50 -24.51 2.28
CA GLN A 401 -13.20 -25.74 1.53
C GLN A 401 -12.86 -25.46 0.07
N THR A 402 -13.62 -24.57 -0.58
CA THR A 402 -13.33 -24.13 -1.95
C THR A 402 -12.01 -23.39 -2.01
N THR A 403 -11.74 -22.52 -1.05
CA THR A 403 -10.47 -21.79 -0.91
C THR A 403 -9.32 -22.76 -0.73
N HIS A 404 -9.43 -23.77 0.12
CA HIS A 404 -8.42 -24.82 0.31
C HIS A 404 -8.10 -25.59 -0.98
N LEU A 405 -9.14 -25.96 -1.74
CA LEU A 405 -8.94 -26.65 -3.02
C LEU A 405 -8.19 -25.77 -4.03
N ILE A 406 -8.56 -24.51 -4.13
CA ILE A 406 -7.89 -23.54 -5.00
C ILE A 406 -6.44 -23.31 -4.53
N ASP A 407 -6.23 -23.10 -3.24
CA ASP A 407 -4.90 -22.89 -2.65
C ASP A 407 -3.99 -24.10 -2.84
N LYS A 408 -4.53 -25.33 -2.74
CA LYS A 408 -3.76 -26.56 -3.00
C LYS A 408 -3.13 -26.59 -4.41
N ILE A 409 -3.74 -25.89 -5.37
CA ILE A 409 -3.24 -25.78 -6.75
C ILE A 409 -2.36 -24.52 -6.87
N LEU A 410 -2.89 -23.36 -6.49
CA LEU A 410 -2.23 -22.06 -6.70
C LEU A 410 -0.99 -21.85 -5.83
N THR A 411 -0.94 -22.42 -4.63
CA THR A 411 0.21 -22.34 -3.74
C THR A 411 1.04 -23.63 -3.70
N ASN A 412 0.80 -24.55 -4.65
CA ASN A 412 1.54 -25.80 -4.75
C ASN A 412 3.03 -25.55 -4.97
N LYS A 413 3.87 -26.38 -4.35
CA LYS A 413 5.34 -26.29 -4.43
C LYS A 413 5.89 -26.24 -5.86
N TYR A 414 5.28 -26.98 -6.79
CA TYR A 414 5.73 -27.10 -8.19
C TYR A 414 4.91 -26.23 -9.14
N LEU A 415 3.60 -26.13 -8.93
CA LEU A 415 2.67 -25.42 -9.81
C LEU A 415 2.52 -23.94 -9.45
N GLY A 416 2.76 -23.54 -8.19
CA GLY A 416 2.53 -22.17 -7.74
C GLY A 416 3.31 -21.11 -8.54
N PHE A 417 4.62 -21.33 -8.78
CA PHE A 417 5.42 -20.41 -9.60
C PHE A 417 5.00 -20.40 -11.08
N PRO A 418 4.85 -21.55 -11.77
CA PRO A 418 4.36 -21.57 -13.15
C PRO A 418 3.02 -20.88 -13.33
N ILE A 419 2.05 -21.15 -12.47
CA ILE A 419 0.72 -20.53 -12.55
C ILE A 419 0.83 -19.01 -12.31
N PHE A 420 1.61 -18.61 -11.32
CA PHE A 420 1.85 -17.20 -11.05
C PHE A 420 2.44 -16.49 -12.28
N PHE A 421 3.49 -17.04 -12.90
CA PHE A 421 4.06 -16.47 -14.12
C PHE A 421 3.10 -16.50 -15.31
N LEU A 422 2.24 -17.51 -15.41
CA LEU A 422 1.19 -17.57 -16.44
C LEU A 422 0.16 -16.44 -16.27
N ILE A 423 -0.28 -16.18 -15.05
CA ILE A 423 -1.20 -15.08 -14.75
C ILE A 423 -0.55 -13.74 -15.09
N LEU A 424 0.71 -13.52 -14.72
CA LEU A 424 1.46 -12.33 -15.09
C LEU A 424 1.61 -12.19 -16.61
N LEU A 425 1.96 -13.25 -17.30
CA LEU A 425 2.07 -13.27 -18.76
C LEU A 425 0.75 -12.88 -19.41
N LEU A 426 -0.37 -13.44 -18.93
CA LEU A 426 -1.70 -13.12 -19.43
C LEU A 426 -2.04 -11.64 -19.18
N MET A 427 -1.76 -11.14 -17.99
CA MET A 427 -1.97 -9.74 -17.62
C MET A 427 -1.17 -8.81 -18.54
N PHE A 428 0.12 -9.04 -18.71
CA PHE A 428 0.96 -8.21 -19.55
C PHE A 428 0.59 -8.33 -21.03
N THR A 429 0.32 -9.54 -21.53
CA THR A 429 -0.12 -9.73 -22.92
C THR A 429 -1.42 -8.99 -23.18
N ALA A 430 -2.40 -9.10 -22.29
CA ALA A 430 -3.65 -8.36 -22.42
C ALA A 430 -3.40 -6.83 -22.37
N THR A 431 -2.56 -6.36 -21.47
CA THR A 431 -2.23 -4.93 -21.34
C THR A 431 -1.58 -4.39 -22.60
N PHE A 432 -0.62 -5.09 -23.20
CA PHE A 432 0.12 -4.60 -24.37
C PHE A 432 -0.61 -4.88 -25.69
N VAL A 433 -1.22 -6.04 -25.87
CA VAL A 433 -1.90 -6.38 -27.12
C VAL A 433 -3.27 -5.71 -27.23
N ILE A 434 -4.12 -5.85 -26.20
CA ILE A 434 -5.45 -5.22 -26.22
C ILE A 434 -5.35 -3.70 -26.06
N GLY A 435 -4.40 -3.24 -25.24
CA GLY A 435 -4.17 -1.82 -25.00
C GLY A 435 -3.67 -1.07 -26.23
N GLN A 436 -3.02 -1.75 -27.18
CA GLN A 436 -2.49 -1.13 -28.39
C GLN A 436 -3.60 -0.52 -29.26
N TYR A 437 -4.71 -1.23 -29.44
CA TYR A 437 -5.81 -0.73 -30.30
C TYR A 437 -6.37 0.63 -29.87
N PRO A 438 -6.79 0.83 -28.62
CA PRO A 438 -7.26 2.15 -28.21
C PRO A 438 -6.13 3.18 -28.13
N MET A 439 -4.87 2.78 -27.92
CA MET A 439 -3.73 3.69 -28.02
C MET A 439 -3.61 4.26 -29.43
N ASP A 440 -3.64 3.40 -30.46
CA ASP A 440 -3.52 3.82 -31.86
C ASP A 440 -4.67 4.77 -32.25
N TRP A 441 -5.88 4.55 -31.73
CA TRP A 441 -7.01 5.47 -31.98
C TRP A 441 -6.80 6.83 -31.32
N ILE A 442 -6.28 6.86 -30.09
CA ILE A 442 -6.01 8.12 -29.39
C ILE A 442 -4.84 8.83 -30.05
N ASP A 443 -3.81 8.11 -30.46
CA ASP A 443 -2.64 8.66 -31.13
C ASP A 443 -3.04 9.30 -32.46
N ALA A 444 -3.86 8.62 -33.29
CA ALA A 444 -4.44 9.17 -34.50
C ALA A 444 -5.30 10.43 -34.23
N GLY A 445 -6.03 10.44 -33.12
CA GLY A 445 -6.80 11.61 -32.68
C GLY A 445 -5.92 12.80 -32.29
N VAL A 446 -4.84 12.54 -31.54
CA VAL A 446 -3.84 13.55 -31.17
C VAL A 446 -3.12 14.10 -32.40
N ALA A 447 -2.71 13.23 -33.32
CA ALA A 447 -2.10 13.62 -34.59
C ALA A 447 -3.05 14.49 -35.42
N TRP A 448 -4.31 14.06 -35.58
CA TRP A 448 -5.33 14.86 -36.28
C TRP A 448 -5.53 16.24 -35.66
N LEU A 449 -5.53 16.35 -34.34
CA LEU A 449 -5.65 17.63 -33.63
C LEU A 449 -4.42 18.51 -33.87
N GLY A 450 -3.22 17.93 -33.89
CA GLY A 450 -1.98 18.59 -34.22
C GLY A 450 -2.00 19.15 -35.67
N ASP A 451 -2.42 18.33 -36.61
CA ASP A 451 -2.55 18.70 -38.01
C ASP A 451 -3.61 19.81 -38.24
N PHE A 452 -4.74 19.69 -37.56
CA PHE A 452 -5.81 20.70 -37.62
C PHE A 452 -5.31 22.07 -37.15
N ILE A 453 -4.57 22.14 -36.05
CA ILE A 453 -3.99 23.37 -35.53
C ILE A 453 -2.90 23.87 -36.47
N SER A 454 -2.07 22.97 -36.99
CA SER A 454 -1.00 23.33 -37.94
C SER A 454 -1.51 23.96 -39.23
N GLN A 455 -2.66 23.53 -39.72
CA GLN A 455 -3.27 24.06 -40.93
C GLN A 455 -4.00 25.39 -40.72
N ASN A 456 -4.55 25.62 -39.52
CA ASN A 456 -5.38 26.79 -39.24
C ASN A 456 -4.64 27.92 -38.50
N MET A 457 -3.39 27.74 -38.08
CA MET A 457 -2.60 28.76 -37.40
C MET A 457 -1.41 29.20 -38.28
N PRO A 458 -1.08 30.50 -38.30
CA PRO A 458 0.13 30.99 -38.96
C PRO A 458 1.38 30.43 -38.28
N ASP A 459 2.44 30.25 -39.07
CA ASP A 459 3.73 29.77 -38.57
C ASP A 459 4.32 30.75 -37.55
N GLY A 460 4.83 30.22 -36.47
CA GLY A 460 5.38 31.01 -35.38
C GLY A 460 5.56 30.21 -34.09
N PRO A 461 6.24 30.78 -33.08
CA PRO A 461 6.54 30.11 -31.84
C PRO A 461 5.31 29.64 -31.03
N VAL A 462 4.18 30.34 -31.18
CA VAL A 462 2.93 29.94 -30.49
C VAL A 462 2.34 28.67 -31.10
N LYS A 463 2.37 28.54 -32.44
CA LYS A 463 1.95 27.31 -33.14
C LYS A 463 2.83 26.12 -32.72
N ALA A 464 4.15 26.30 -32.77
CA ALA A 464 5.09 25.27 -32.36
C ALA A 464 4.92 24.89 -30.89
N MET A 465 4.71 25.86 -30.00
CA MET A 465 4.41 25.57 -28.59
C MET A 465 3.13 24.75 -28.40
N LEU A 466 2.07 25.08 -29.14
CA LEU A 466 0.78 24.38 -29.04
C LEU A 466 0.89 22.95 -29.60
N VAL A 467 1.51 22.79 -30.76
CA VAL A 467 1.58 21.50 -31.46
C VAL A 467 2.62 20.59 -30.79
N ASP A 468 3.84 21.05 -30.68
CA ASP A 468 4.96 20.19 -30.19
C ASP A 468 5.04 20.17 -28.65
N GLY A 469 4.81 21.30 -28.00
CA GLY A 469 4.89 21.44 -26.55
C GLY A 469 3.67 20.91 -25.84
N VAL A 470 2.47 21.39 -26.19
CA VAL A 470 1.23 21.05 -25.45
C VAL A 470 0.61 19.76 -25.99
N ILE A 471 0.29 19.71 -27.28
CA ILE A 471 -0.37 18.54 -27.88
C ILE A 471 0.57 17.33 -27.87
N GLY A 472 1.80 17.50 -28.29
CA GLY A 472 2.80 16.44 -28.26
C GLY A 472 3.05 15.92 -26.82
N GLY A 473 3.20 16.82 -25.86
CA GLY A 473 3.47 16.46 -24.48
C GLY A 473 2.28 15.85 -23.75
N VAL A 474 1.10 16.46 -23.82
CA VAL A 474 -0.14 15.95 -23.20
C VAL A 474 -0.64 14.72 -23.95
N GLY A 475 -0.55 14.73 -25.28
CA GLY A 475 -0.89 13.60 -26.15
C GLY A 475 -0.14 12.34 -25.75
N ALA A 476 1.18 12.42 -25.58
CA ALA A 476 2.01 11.32 -25.15
C ALA A 476 1.52 10.67 -23.84
N VAL A 477 0.92 11.43 -22.92
CA VAL A 477 0.35 10.90 -21.66
C VAL A 477 -0.99 10.23 -21.86
N ILE A 478 -1.86 10.86 -22.64
CA ILE A 478 -3.23 10.38 -22.88
C ILE A 478 -3.21 9.10 -23.73
N VAL A 479 -2.28 8.99 -24.66
CA VAL A 479 -2.08 7.77 -25.48
C VAL A 479 -1.85 6.54 -24.60
N PHE A 480 -1.10 6.65 -23.51
CA PHE A 480 -0.84 5.51 -22.61
C PHE A 480 -1.96 5.22 -21.60
N LEU A 481 -2.97 6.08 -21.50
CA LEU A 481 -4.07 5.92 -20.55
C LEU A 481 -4.79 4.56 -20.68
N PRO A 482 -5.13 4.05 -21.86
CA PRO A 482 -5.78 2.75 -22.00
C PRO A 482 -4.96 1.59 -21.44
N GLN A 483 -3.65 1.55 -21.69
CA GLN A 483 -2.78 0.52 -21.14
C GLN A 483 -2.76 0.58 -19.61
N ILE A 484 -2.71 1.77 -19.03
CA ILE A 484 -2.73 1.98 -17.59
C ILE A 484 -4.07 1.53 -17.00
N LEU A 485 -5.19 1.83 -17.66
CA LEU A 485 -6.51 1.38 -17.21
C LEU A 485 -6.65 -0.15 -17.25
N ILE A 486 -6.17 -0.80 -18.33
CA ILE A 486 -6.17 -2.27 -18.42
C ILE A 486 -5.29 -2.89 -17.34
N LEU A 487 -4.11 -2.32 -17.10
CA LEU A 487 -3.24 -2.78 -16.03
C LEU A 487 -3.91 -2.66 -14.66
N TYR A 488 -4.55 -1.52 -14.35
CA TYR A 488 -5.29 -1.33 -13.11
C TYR A 488 -6.49 -2.26 -12.99
N PHE A 489 -7.16 -2.56 -14.10
CA PHE A 489 -8.25 -3.52 -14.13
C PHE A 489 -7.79 -4.90 -13.65
N PHE A 490 -6.71 -5.43 -14.18
CA PHE A 490 -6.17 -6.73 -13.77
C PHE A 490 -5.67 -6.72 -12.33
N ILE A 491 -5.04 -5.63 -11.91
CA ILE A 491 -4.56 -5.49 -10.52
C ILE A 491 -5.75 -5.48 -9.56
N SER A 492 -6.78 -4.67 -9.83
CA SER A 492 -7.99 -4.65 -8.99
C SER A 492 -8.69 -6.00 -8.97
N TYR A 493 -8.73 -6.71 -10.11
CA TYR A 493 -9.27 -8.07 -10.15
C TYR A 493 -8.48 -9.03 -9.27
N MET A 494 -7.16 -9.02 -9.32
CA MET A 494 -6.30 -9.88 -8.48
C MET A 494 -6.39 -9.50 -7.01
N GLU A 495 -6.52 -8.21 -6.69
CA GLU A 495 -6.68 -7.68 -5.34
C GLU A 495 -8.01 -8.13 -4.73
N ASP A 496 -9.13 -7.83 -5.40
CA ASP A 496 -10.47 -8.12 -4.92
C ASP A 496 -10.77 -9.63 -4.88
N SER A 497 -10.14 -10.43 -5.76
CA SER A 497 -10.26 -11.90 -5.74
C SER A 497 -9.51 -12.56 -4.58
N GLY A 498 -8.61 -11.86 -3.89
CA GLY A 498 -7.73 -12.43 -2.85
C GLY A 498 -6.47 -13.12 -3.39
N TYR A 499 -6.24 -13.14 -4.71
CA TYR A 499 -5.05 -13.76 -5.30
C TYR A 499 -3.76 -13.03 -4.95
N MET A 500 -3.81 -11.70 -4.77
CA MET A 500 -2.65 -10.89 -4.41
C MET A 500 -1.98 -11.32 -3.10
N ALA A 501 -2.77 -11.71 -2.09
CA ALA A 501 -2.24 -12.23 -0.84
C ALA A 501 -1.44 -13.53 -1.07
N ARG A 502 -1.92 -14.41 -1.95
CA ARG A 502 -1.24 -15.66 -2.30
C ARG A 502 0.05 -15.41 -3.09
N ALA A 503 0.02 -14.46 -4.01
CA ALA A 503 1.23 -14.04 -4.74
C ALA A 503 2.30 -13.51 -3.77
N ALA A 504 1.92 -12.67 -2.81
CA ALA A 504 2.82 -12.18 -1.77
C ALA A 504 3.34 -13.31 -0.88
N PHE A 505 2.47 -14.27 -0.51
CA PHE A 505 2.85 -15.45 0.26
C PHE A 505 3.89 -16.33 -0.45
N ILE A 506 3.71 -16.60 -1.76
CA ILE A 506 4.66 -17.39 -2.56
C ILE A 506 6.01 -16.70 -2.63
N MET A 507 6.04 -15.38 -2.77
CA MET A 507 7.24 -14.59 -3.01
C MET A 507 7.93 -14.09 -1.75
N ASP A 508 7.32 -14.24 -0.57
CA ASP A 508 7.84 -13.65 0.66
C ASP A 508 9.27 -14.03 0.99
N ARG A 509 9.60 -15.31 0.88
CA ARG A 509 10.98 -15.79 1.15
C ARG A 509 12.02 -15.11 0.28
N LEU A 510 11.69 -14.85 -1.01
CA LEU A 510 12.60 -14.16 -1.92
C LEU A 510 12.75 -12.69 -1.52
N MET A 511 11.64 -12.04 -1.20
CA MET A 511 11.63 -10.63 -0.77
C MET A 511 12.37 -10.44 0.55
N HIS A 512 12.17 -11.35 1.51
CA HIS A 512 12.87 -11.30 2.79
C HIS A 512 14.39 -11.39 2.63
N LYS A 513 14.89 -12.24 1.73
CA LYS A 513 16.32 -12.28 1.40
C LYS A 513 16.84 -10.97 0.81
N MET A 514 15.99 -10.14 0.26
CA MET A 514 16.30 -8.80 -0.23
C MET A 514 16.19 -7.72 0.87
N GLY A 515 15.74 -8.07 2.08
CA GLY A 515 15.44 -7.14 3.17
C GLY A 515 14.12 -6.40 2.98
N LEU A 516 13.16 -7.02 2.29
CA LEU A 516 11.85 -6.46 1.97
C LEU A 516 10.72 -7.34 2.52
N HIS A 517 9.55 -6.75 2.68
CA HIS A 517 8.32 -7.46 2.99
C HIS A 517 7.76 -8.17 1.74
N GLY A 518 7.09 -9.33 1.88
CA GLY A 518 6.51 -10.09 0.76
C GLY A 518 5.59 -9.28 -0.14
N LYS A 519 4.80 -8.36 0.44
CA LYS A 519 3.93 -7.45 -0.32
C LYS A 519 4.69 -6.50 -1.25
N SER A 520 6.00 -6.26 -1.04
CA SER A 520 6.84 -5.43 -1.92
C SER A 520 6.99 -6.01 -3.33
N PHE A 521 6.77 -7.31 -3.48
CA PHE A 521 6.84 -7.97 -4.79
C PHE A 521 5.82 -7.42 -5.80
N ILE A 522 4.63 -7.06 -5.34
CA ILE A 522 3.55 -6.56 -6.17
C ILE A 522 3.92 -5.23 -6.86
N PRO A 523 4.32 -4.17 -6.13
CA PRO A 523 4.85 -2.96 -6.75
C PRO A 523 6.02 -3.22 -7.71
N LEU A 524 6.94 -4.12 -7.36
CA LEU A 524 8.09 -4.41 -8.23
C LEU A 524 7.68 -5.01 -9.58
N ILE A 525 6.72 -5.92 -9.60
CA ILE A 525 6.18 -6.46 -10.87
C ILE A 525 5.44 -5.36 -11.65
N MET A 526 4.64 -4.53 -10.98
CA MET A 526 3.97 -3.40 -11.64
C MET A 526 4.94 -2.43 -12.28
N GLY A 527 6.15 -2.30 -11.70
CA GLY A 527 7.24 -1.48 -12.22
C GLY A 527 7.68 -1.83 -13.64
N PHE A 528 7.50 -3.08 -14.08
CA PHE A 528 7.75 -3.47 -15.47
C PHE A 528 6.72 -2.88 -16.45
N GLY A 529 5.51 -2.57 -15.99
CA GLY A 529 4.54 -1.83 -16.77
C GLY A 529 4.77 -0.33 -16.67
N CYS A 530 4.55 0.25 -15.49
CA CYS A 530 4.73 1.69 -15.24
C CYS A 530 5.11 1.92 -13.77
N ASN A 531 6.16 2.72 -13.55
CA ASN A 531 6.67 3.01 -12.20
C ASN A 531 5.71 3.90 -11.38
N VAL A 532 4.88 4.73 -12.02
CA VAL A 532 3.95 5.63 -11.31
C VAL A 532 2.90 4.84 -10.52
N PRO A 533 2.09 3.96 -11.14
CA PRO A 533 1.16 3.11 -10.40
C PRO A 533 1.88 2.17 -9.43
N ALA A 534 3.09 1.72 -9.78
CA ALA A 534 3.90 0.89 -8.90
C ALA A 534 4.26 1.60 -7.59
N VAL A 535 4.68 2.86 -7.64
CA VAL A 535 4.92 3.69 -6.45
C VAL A 535 3.63 3.89 -5.65
N MET A 536 2.52 4.19 -6.30
CA MET A 536 1.24 4.36 -5.63
C MET A 536 0.74 3.08 -4.94
N SER A 537 1.03 1.90 -5.49
CA SER A 537 0.65 0.60 -4.91
C SER A 537 1.46 0.24 -3.66
N THR A 538 2.59 0.91 -3.39
CA THR A 538 3.37 0.68 -2.16
C THR A 538 2.61 1.01 -0.87
N ARG A 539 1.47 1.70 -0.97
CA ARG A 539 0.55 1.94 0.16
C ARG A 539 0.06 0.67 0.84
N THR A 540 0.02 -0.45 0.11
CA THR A 540 -0.37 -1.75 0.66
C THR A 540 0.69 -2.39 1.57
N ILE A 541 1.89 -1.81 1.62
CA ILE A 541 3.00 -2.29 2.44
C ILE A 541 2.92 -1.65 3.82
N GLU A 542 2.70 -2.44 4.85
CA GLU A 542 2.53 -1.98 6.24
C GLU A 542 3.83 -1.43 6.84
N SER A 543 4.97 -2.06 6.52
CA SER A 543 6.29 -1.61 7.00
C SER A 543 6.72 -0.33 6.29
N GLN A 544 6.83 0.78 7.01
CA GLN A 544 7.34 2.05 6.46
C GLN A 544 8.74 1.90 5.87
N ARG A 545 9.60 1.12 6.51
CA ARG A 545 10.95 0.81 6.03
C ARG A 545 10.88 0.09 4.68
N SER A 546 10.17 -1.02 4.60
CA SER A 546 10.04 -1.78 3.36
C SER A 546 9.33 -1.00 2.27
N ARG A 547 8.32 -0.18 2.62
CA ARG A 547 7.63 0.73 1.71
C ARG A 547 8.59 1.73 1.08
N LEU A 548 9.40 2.41 1.89
CA LEU A 548 10.36 3.40 1.40
C LEU A 548 11.43 2.75 0.52
N ILE A 549 12.03 1.63 0.96
CA ILE A 549 13.04 0.93 0.16
C ILE A 549 12.43 0.49 -1.18
N THR A 550 11.22 -0.06 -1.17
CA THR A 550 10.52 -0.47 -2.40
C THR A 550 10.34 0.71 -3.35
N MET A 551 9.87 1.87 -2.86
CA MET A 551 9.75 3.09 -3.68
C MET A 551 11.08 3.52 -4.29
N LEU A 552 12.17 3.40 -3.53
CA LEU A 552 13.50 3.81 -4.01
C LEU A 552 14.03 2.87 -5.10
N ILE A 553 13.79 1.56 -5.03
CA ILE A 553 14.30 0.61 -6.03
C ILE A 553 13.40 0.43 -7.26
N LEU A 554 12.13 0.85 -7.19
CA LEU A 554 11.19 0.77 -8.33
C LEU A 554 11.71 1.40 -9.62
N PRO A 555 12.42 2.55 -9.62
CA PRO A 555 12.98 3.13 -10.85
C PRO A 555 13.97 2.24 -11.59
N LEU A 556 14.56 1.25 -10.93
CA LEU A 556 15.48 0.28 -11.54
C LEU A 556 14.74 -0.81 -12.34
N MET A 557 13.42 -0.96 -12.13
CA MET A 557 12.60 -1.82 -12.97
C MET A 557 12.39 -1.19 -14.34
N SER A 558 12.58 -2.01 -15.39
CA SER A 558 12.43 -1.54 -16.77
C SER A 558 10.96 -1.37 -17.13
N CYS A 559 10.45 -0.13 -17.17
CA CYS A 559 9.07 0.14 -17.57
C CYS A 559 8.88 0.09 -19.10
N SER A 560 7.61 -0.03 -19.53
CA SER A 560 7.23 -0.11 -20.95
C SER A 560 7.69 1.09 -21.79
N ALA A 561 7.76 2.28 -21.21
CA ALA A 561 8.21 3.50 -21.86
C ALA A 561 9.68 3.46 -22.35
N ARG A 562 10.48 2.55 -21.84
CA ARG A 562 11.86 2.31 -22.30
C ARG A 562 11.95 1.34 -23.49
N LEU A 563 10.89 0.58 -23.75
CA LEU A 563 10.90 -0.46 -24.79
C LEU A 563 11.21 0.09 -26.20
N PRO A 564 10.63 1.24 -26.65
CA PRO A 564 10.93 1.78 -27.98
C PRO A 564 12.43 2.03 -28.21
N ILE A 565 13.12 2.64 -27.24
CA ILE A 565 14.55 2.89 -27.33
C ILE A 565 15.37 1.57 -27.31
N TYR A 566 14.93 0.57 -26.53
CA TYR A 566 15.58 -0.73 -26.52
C TYR A 566 15.47 -1.40 -27.90
N VAL A 567 14.27 -1.42 -28.50
CA VAL A 567 14.05 -1.99 -29.83
C VAL A 567 14.86 -1.25 -30.88
N MET A 568 14.86 0.09 -30.85
CA MET A 568 15.59 0.91 -31.80
C MET A 568 17.12 0.63 -31.76
N ILE A 569 17.72 0.69 -30.58
CA ILE A 569 19.17 0.52 -30.42
C ILE A 569 19.58 -0.95 -30.63
N THR A 570 18.84 -1.91 -30.05
CA THR A 570 19.18 -3.33 -30.26
C THR A 570 18.97 -3.73 -31.72
N GLY A 571 17.96 -3.18 -32.39
CA GLY A 571 17.70 -3.36 -33.82
C GLY A 571 18.84 -2.85 -34.71
N SER A 572 19.48 -1.72 -34.30
CA SER A 572 20.56 -1.09 -35.06
C SER A 572 21.92 -1.78 -34.86
N PHE A 573 22.25 -2.16 -33.62
CA PHE A 573 23.61 -2.59 -33.28
C PHE A 573 23.79 -4.09 -33.09
N PHE A 574 22.71 -4.85 -32.85
CA PHE A 574 22.82 -6.29 -32.59
C PHE A 574 22.26 -7.13 -33.74
N ALA A 575 23.01 -8.15 -34.15
CA ALA A 575 22.50 -9.12 -35.10
C ALA A 575 21.24 -9.82 -34.59
N LEU A 576 20.31 -10.18 -35.49
CA LEU A 576 18.98 -10.72 -35.16
C LEU A 576 19.04 -11.83 -34.10
N LYS A 577 20.07 -12.69 -34.14
CA LYS A 577 20.32 -13.78 -33.22
C LYS A 577 20.54 -13.30 -31.78
N TYR A 578 21.11 -12.11 -31.55
CA TYR A 578 21.52 -11.62 -30.25
C TYR A 578 20.58 -10.52 -29.70
N ARG A 579 19.62 -10.00 -30.48
CA ARG A 579 18.71 -8.94 -30.09
C ARG A 579 17.91 -9.31 -28.82
N SER A 580 17.29 -10.50 -28.84
CA SER A 580 16.48 -10.98 -27.70
C SER A 580 17.35 -11.19 -26.44
N LEU A 581 18.60 -11.65 -26.62
CA LEU A 581 19.52 -11.83 -25.50
C LEU A 581 19.95 -10.49 -24.90
N ALA A 582 20.24 -9.48 -25.74
CA ALA A 582 20.57 -8.14 -25.29
C ALA A 582 19.40 -7.51 -24.51
N MET A 583 18.18 -7.63 -25.03
CA MET A 583 16.99 -7.15 -24.31
C MET A 583 16.79 -7.87 -22.97
N LEU A 584 16.89 -9.20 -22.97
CA LEU A 584 16.76 -9.98 -21.74
C LEU A 584 17.81 -9.59 -20.69
N SER A 585 19.06 -9.34 -21.14
CA SER A 585 20.15 -8.94 -20.24
C SER A 585 19.84 -7.63 -19.52
N LEU A 586 19.21 -6.65 -20.19
CA LEU A 586 18.80 -5.39 -19.56
C LEU A 586 17.77 -5.62 -18.43
N TYR A 587 16.77 -6.46 -18.67
CA TYR A 587 15.80 -6.79 -17.63
C TYR A 587 16.45 -7.50 -16.43
N VAL A 588 17.32 -8.45 -16.70
CA VAL A 588 18.06 -9.18 -15.64
C VAL A 588 18.96 -8.24 -14.87
N ILE A 589 19.70 -7.35 -15.54
CA ILE A 589 20.56 -6.34 -14.89
C ILE A 589 19.72 -5.40 -14.01
N GLY A 590 18.58 -4.94 -14.48
CA GLY A 590 17.67 -4.10 -13.69
C GLY A 590 17.24 -4.78 -12.39
N VAL A 591 16.82 -6.04 -12.47
CA VAL A 591 16.43 -6.83 -11.28
C VAL A 591 17.62 -7.06 -10.35
N LEU A 592 18.79 -7.42 -10.88
CA LEU A 592 20.00 -7.60 -10.06
C LEU A 592 20.41 -6.32 -9.34
N MET A 593 20.37 -5.18 -10.04
CA MET A 593 20.65 -3.89 -9.42
C MET A 593 19.63 -3.51 -8.36
N ALA A 594 18.35 -3.82 -8.55
CA ALA A 594 17.34 -3.62 -7.54
C ALA A 594 17.59 -4.47 -6.29
N ILE A 595 18.02 -5.73 -6.44
CA ILE A 595 18.39 -6.61 -5.33
C ILE A 595 19.60 -6.04 -4.56
N VAL A 596 20.64 -5.61 -5.26
CA VAL A 596 21.83 -5.03 -4.65
C VAL A 596 21.48 -3.76 -3.89
N MET A 597 20.76 -2.85 -4.53
CA MET A 597 20.37 -1.57 -3.93
C MET A 597 19.39 -1.75 -2.76
N SER A 598 18.48 -2.71 -2.84
CA SER A 598 17.59 -3.03 -1.73
C SER A 598 18.36 -3.44 -0.47
N ARG A 599 19.34 -4.33 -0.61
CA ARG A 599 20.22 -4.73 0.49
C ARG A 599 21.05 -3.58 1.04
N LEU A 600 21.60 -2.76 0.13
CA LEU A 600 22.39 -1.59 0.52
C LEU A 600 21.53 -0.59 1.32
N PHE A 601 20.34 -0.28 0.86
CA PHE A 601 19.42 0.64 1.55
C PHE A 601 18.93 0.07 2.88
N SER A 602 18.64 -1.22 2.92
CA SER A 602 18.26 -1.91 4.15
C SER A 602 19.35 -1.89 5.22
N ALA A 603 20.63 -1.97 4.79
CA ALA A 603 21.77 -1.99 5.70
C ALA A 603 22.22 -0.58 6.16
N PHE A 604 22.21 0.42 5.26
CA PHE A 604 22.92 1.69 5.52
C PHE A 604 22.01 2.92 5.51
N VAL A 605 20.91 2.94 4.75
CA VAL A 605 20.16 4.18 4.51
C VAL A 605 18.89 4.24 5.36
N VAL A 606 18.12 3.16 5.41
CA VAL A 606 16.83 3.14 6.10
C VAL A 606 16.92 2.22 7.30
N LYS A 607 17.19 2.84 8.46
CA LYS A 607 17.24 2.14 9.74
C LYS A 607 15.82 2.05 10.32
N GLY A 608 15.49 0.93 10.92
CA GLY A 608 14.20 0.69 11.58
C GLY A 608 14.03 -0.80 11.85
N GLU A 609 13.19 -1.15 12.79
CA GLU A 609 12.79 -2.53 13.04
C GLU A 609 11.88 -3.00 11.91
N ASP A 610 12.06 -4.24 11.47
CA ASP A 610 11.16 -4.85 10.50
C ASP A 610 9.85 -5.18 11.23
N THR A 611 8.73 -4.75 10.71
CA THR A 611 7.42 -5.21 11.18
C THR A 611 7.30 -6.71 10.89
N PRO A 612 6.76 -7.48 11.83
CA PRO A 612 6.57 -8.92 11.64
C PRO A 612 5.71 -9.20 10.41
N PHE A 613 6.05 -10.26 9.71
CA PHE A 613 5.26 -10.71 8.57
C PHE A 613 4.07 -11.55 9.04
N VAL A 614 3.05 -10.88 9.48
CA VAL A 614 1.79 -11.56 9.78
C VAL A 614 0.79 -11.15 8.69
N MET A 615 0.46 -12.09 7.80
CA MET A 615 -0.41 -11.83 6.67
C MET A 615 -1.65 -12.73 6.71
N GLU A 616 -2.81 -12.10 6.68
CA GLU A 616 -4.05 -12.81 6.48
C GLU A 616 -4.21 -13.24 5.03
N LEU A 617 -4.78 -14.41 4.86
CA LEU A 617 -5.14 -14.95 3.56
C LEU A 617 -6.67 -14.98 3.45
N PRO A 618 -7.30 -13.89 2.96
CA PRO A 618 -8.74 -13.81 2.86
C PRO A 618 -9.27 -14.91 1.94
N PRO A 619 -10.53 -15.41 2.14
CA PRO A 619 -11.12 -16.39 1.23
C PRO A 619 -11.21 -15.81 -0.18
N TYR A 620 -11.17 -16.70 -1.20
CA TYR A 620 -11.39 -16.26 -2.57
C TYR A 620 -12.83 -15.80 -2.75
N ARG A 621 -12.97 -14.62 -3.35
CA ARG A 621 -14.28 -14.04 -3.71
C ARG A 621 -14.27 -13.64 -5.18
N PHE A 622 -15.37 -13.85 -5.87
CA PHE A 622 -15.54 -13.32 -7.22
C PHE A 622 -15.88 -11.83 -7.13
N PRO A 623 -14.99 -10.95 -7.61
CA PRO A 623 -15.26 -9.52 -7.54
C PRO A 623 -16.37 -9.12 -8.49
N THR A 624 -17.17 -8.12 -8.09
CA THR A 624 -18.22 -7.60 -8.96
C THR A 624 -17.64 -6.69 -10.03
N TRP A 625 -18.04 -6.83 -11.27
CA TRP A 625 -17.60 -6.01 -12.40
C TRP A 625 -17.77 -4.50 -12.15
N LYS A 626 -18.81 -4.15 -11.39
CA LYS A 626 -19.11 -2.76 -11.00
C LYS A 626 -18.07 -2.19 -10.03
N ALA A 627 -17.59 -2.98 -9.08
CA ALA A 627 -16.53 -2.59 -8.15
C ALA A 627 -15.20 -2.41 -8.88
N ILE A 628 -14.80 -3.41 -9.69
CA ILE A 628 -13.56 -3.33 -10.49
C ILE A 628 -13.57 -2.11 -11.40
N GLY A 629 -14.67 -1.87 -12.13
CA GLY A 629 -14.79 -0.73 -13.04
C GLY A 629 -14.66 0.61 -12.31
N ARG A 630 -15.27 0.74 -11.13
CA ARG A 630 -15.15 1.94 -10.29
C ARG A 630 -13.72 2.13 -9.80
N HIS A 631 -13.09 1.10 -9.23
CA HIS A 631 -11.71 1.17 -8.75
C HIS A 631 -10.73 1.52 -9.88
N THR A 632 -10.87 0.88 -11.04
CA THR A 632 -10.05 1.18 -12.23
C THR A 632 -10.19 2.62 -12.67
N TRP A 633 -11.42 3.13 -12.74
CA TRP A 633 -11.70 4.50 -13.15
C TRP A 633 -11.18 5.54 -12.14
N GLU A 634 -11.36 5.30 -10.85
CA GLU A 634 -10.84 6.18 -9.80
C GLU A 634 -9.33 6.27 -9.82
N LYS A 635 -8.62 5.14 -9.96
CA LYS A 635 -7.15 5.11 -10.10
C LYS A 635 -6.70 5.81 -11.39
N GLY A 636 -7.40 5.63 -12.52
CA GLY A 636 -7.14 6.32 -13.76
C GLY A 636 -7.38 7.84 -13.67
N LYS A 637 -8.47 8.27 -13.03
CA LYS A 637 -8.76 9.68 -12.77
C LYS A 637 -7.70 10.32 -11.87
N GLN A 638 -7.24 9.62 -10.83
CA GLN A 638 -6.16 10.08 -9.96
C GLN A 638 -4.84 10.23 -10.73
N TYR A 639 -4.54 9.29 -11.62
CA TYR A 639 -3.37 9.37 -12.50
C TYR A 639 -3.43 10.62 -13.38
N LEU A 640 -4.51 10.84 -14.10
CA LEU A 640 -4.67 12.02 -14.97
C LEU A 640 -4.59 13.32 -14.17
N LYS A 641 -5.26 13.40 -13.02
CA LYS A 641 -5.27 14.61 -12.18
C LYS A 641 -3.89 14.93 -11.60
N LYS A 642 -3.14 13.91 -11.15
CA LYS A 642 -1.82 14.10 -10.54
C LYS A 642 -0.73 14.36 -11.59
N MET A 643 -0.82 13.71 -12.75
CA MET A 643 0.26 13.69 -13.73
C MET A 643 0.08 14.73 -14.85
N GLY A 644 -1.16 14.98 -15.29
CA GLY A 644 -1.42 15.85 -16.45
C GLY A 644 -0.85 17.25 -16.31
N GLY A 645 -1.03 17.90 -15.16
CA GLY A 645 -0.50 19.24 -14.92
C GLY A 645 1.03 19.31 -14.88
N ILE A 646 1.67 18.33 -14.21
CA ILE A 646 3.15 18.29 -14.06
C ILE A 646 3.80 18.03 -15.41
N ILE A 647 3.26 17.10 -16.18
CA ILE A 647 3.82 16.73 -17.49
C ILE A 647 3.60 17.87 -18.50
N LEU A 648 2.45 18.54 -18.48
CA LEU A 648 2.21 19.72 -19.32
C LEU A 648 3.28 20.79 -19.11
N VAL A 649 3.54 21.15 -17.84
CA VAL A 649 4.57 22.16 -17.52
C VAL A 649 5.96 21.69 -17.96
N ALA A 650 6.30 20.42 -17.68
CA ALA A 650 7.58 19.84 -18.06
C ALA A 650 7.77 19.80 -19.59
N SER A 651 6.72 19.44 -20.35
CA SER A 651 6.76 19.40 -21.81
C SER A 651 6.97 20.78 -22.42
N ILE A 652 6.30 21.80 -21.90
CA ILE A 652 6.48 23.18 -22.35
C ILE A 652 7.91 23.64 -22.07
N ILE A 653 8.49 23.32 -20.92
CA ILE A 653 9.86 23.68 -20.59
C ILE A 653 10.84 22.98 -21.54
N VAL A 654 10.70 21.66 -21.74
CA VAL A 654 11.58 20.90 -22.65
C VAL A 654 11.47 21.41 -24.09
N TRP A 655 10.23 21.69 -24.54
CA TRP A 655 10.01 22.29 -25.86
C TRP A 655 10.71 23.66 -25.99
N ALA A 656 10.54 24.54 -24.98
CA ALA A 656 11.17 25.87 -25.02
C ALA A 656 12.70 25.78 -25.05
N LEU A 657 13.31 24.87 -24.29
CA LEU A 657 14.74 24.65 -24.32
C LEU A 657 15.23 24.08 -25.67
N GLY A 658 14.41 23.28 -26.34
CA GLY A 658 14.72 22.71 -27.66
C GLY A 658 14.44 23.69 -28.82
N TYR A 659 13.45 24.57 -28.67
CA TYR A 659 13.05 25.50 -29.73
C TYR A 659 13.96 26.75 -29.74
N PHE A 660 14.29 27.31 -28.58
CA PHE A 660 15.06 28.55 -28.52
C PHE A 660 16.58 28.33 -28.38
N PRO A 661 17.45 29.23 -28.97
CA PRO A 661 17.12 30.29 -29.92
C PRO A 661 16.74 29.74 -31.30
N HIS A 662 15.64 30.28 -31.89
CA HIS A 662 15.17 29.91 -33.22
C HIS A 662 15.55 30.96 -34.23
N THR A 663 16.02 30.52 -35.41
CA THR A 663 16.41 31.40 -36.51
C THR A 663 15.60 30.97 -37.75
N ASP A 664 14.84 31.87 -38.30
CA ASP A 664 14.03 31.63 -39.52
C ASP A 664 14.88 31.66 -40.82
N ASP A 665 16.20 31.48 -40.73
CA ASP A 665 17.11 31.52 -41.88
C ASP A 665 17.07 30.15 -42.61
N PRO A 666 16.61 30.10 -43.87
CA PRO A 666 16.55 28.87 -44.66
C PRO A 666 17.89 28.19 -44.91
N SER A 667 18.98 28.89 -44.69
CA SER A 667 20.34 28.33 -44.83
C SER A 667 20.80 27.50 -43.64
N VAL A 668 20.12 27.59 -42.49
CA VAL A 668 20.45 26.85 -41.29
C VAL A 668 19.73 25.52 -41.27
N SER A 669 20.44 24.42 -41.34
CA SER A 669 19.82 23.11 -41.25
C SER A 669 19.17 22.87 -39.85
N ASN A 670 18.11 22.06 -39.81
CA ASN A 670 17.47 21.72 -38.53
C ASN A 670 18.43 21.16 -37.50
N GLN A 671 19.49 20.45 -37.92
CA GLN A 671 20.54 19.96 -37.06
C GLN A 671 21.37 21.12 -36.45
N GLN A 672 21.78 22.10 -37.25
CA GLN A 672 22.51 23.29 -36.76
C GLN A 672 21.64 24.12 -35.82
N GLN A 673 20.34 24.17 -36.07
CA GLN A 673 19.39 24.85 -35.19
C GLN A 673 19.25 24.15 -33.85
N GLN A 674 19.17 22.83 -33.82
CA GLN A 674 19.15 22.08 -32.57
C GLN A 674 20.49 22.15 -31.82
N GLU A 675 21.62 22.18 -32.52
CA GLU A 675 22.93 22.41 -31.90
C GLU A 675 23.01 23.75 -31.19
N GLN A 676 22.42 24.79 -31.76
CA GLN A 676 22.39 26.14 -31.22
C GLN A 676 21.33 26.34 -30.16
N SER A 677 20.34 25.44 -30.03
CA SER A 677 19.29 25.48 -29.00
C SER A 677 19.86 25.44 -27.59
N TYR A 678 19.08 25.88 -26.59
CA TYR A 678 19.51 25.80 -25.19
C TYR A 678 19.77 24.36 -24.76
N ILE A 679 18.95 23.40 -25.21
CA ILE A 679 19.16 21.99 -24.88
C ILE A 679 20.42 21.44 -25.56
N GLY A 680 20.74 21.84 -26.79
CA GLY A 680 21.97 21.49 -27.49
C GLY A 680 23.21 22.06 -26.80
N ARG A 681 23.15 23.34 -26.36
CA ARG A 681 24.24 23.94 -25.55
C ARG A 681 24.45 23.25 -24.23
N VAL A 682 23.38 22.87 -23.54
CA VAL A 682 23.47 22.10 -22.29
C VAL A 682 24.06 20.72 -22.57
N GLY A 683 23.65 20.03 -23.67
CA GLY A 683 24.21 18.75 -24.07
C GLY A 683 25.72 18.81 -24.27
N ARG A 684 26.22 19.82 -25.01
CA ARG A 684 27.65 20.05 -25.18
C ARG A 684 28.40 20.41 -23.89
N ALA A 685 27.76 21.19 -23.01
CA ALA A 685 28.36 21.53 -21.72
C ALA A 685 28.50 20.32 -20.79
N VAL A 686 27.61 19.35 -20.95
CA VAL A 686 27.57 18.13 -20.11
C VAL A 686 28.39 16.99 -20.75
N GLU A 687 28.66 17.01 -22.05
CA GLU A 687 29.42 15.99 -22.78
C GLU A 687 30.73 15.56 -22.09
N PRO A 688 31.57 16.45 -21.51
CA PRO A 688 32.77 16.00 -20.81
C PRO A 688 32.50 15.05 -19.64
N VAL A 689 31.35 15.15 -19.00
CA VAL A 689 30.93 14.29 -17.90
C VAL A 689 30.56 12.89 -18.40
N PHE A 690 29.97 12.81 -19.61
CA PHE A 690 29.50 11.54 -20.20
C PHE A 690 30.51 10.91 -21.15
N ARG A 691 31.54 11.62 -21.54
CA ARG A 691 32.64 11.13 -22.37
C ARG A 691 33.28 9.85 -21.87
N PRO A 692 33.47 9.61 -20.55
CA PRO A 692 34.00 8.33 -20.04
C PRO A 692 33.15 7.09 -20.38
N MET A 693 31.91 7.28 -20.86
CA MET A 693 30.98 6.22 -21.30
C MET A 693 30.90 6.13 -22.82
N GLY A 694 31.69 6.93 -23.54
CA GLY A 694 31.69 6.98 -24.99
C GLY A 694 30.50 7.73 -25.61
N PHE A 695 29.79 8.57 -24.83
CA PHE A 695 28.62 9.32 -25.31
C PHE A 695 29.08 10.62 -25.97
N ASN A 696 28.34 11.02 -26.99
CA ASN A 696 28.45 12.32 -27.65
C ASN A 696 27.28 13.23 -27.22
N TRP A 697 27.34 14.51 -27.54
CA TRP A 697 26.33 15.49 -27.19
C TRP A 697 24.94 15.14 -27.71
N LYS A 698 24.78 14.43 -28.85
CA LYS A 698 23.49 14.00 -29.39
C LYS A 698 22.84 12.95 -28.48
N LEU A 699 23.60 11.98 -28.00
CA LEU A 699 23.17 10.99 -27.03
C LEU A 699 22.77 11.68 -25.68
N ASP A 700 23.56 12.66 -25.24
CA ASP A 700 23.32 13.40 -24.02
C ASP A 700 22.05 14.22 -24.08
N VAL A 701 21.77 14.88 -25.21
CA VAL A 701 20.52 15.60 -25.47
C VAL A 701 19.33 14.64 -25.44
N GLY A 702 19.45 13.45 -26.04
CA GLY A 702 18.44 12.41 -25.94
C GLY A 702 18.15 12.01 -24.50
N LEU A 703 19.18 11.83 -23.67
CA LEU A 703 19.02 11.51 -22.24
C LEU A 703 18.36 12.64 -21.46
N LEU A 704 18.74 13.89 -21.72
CA LEU A 704 18.14 15.08 -21.09
C LEU A 704 16.65 15.22 -21.44
N ALA A 705 16.30 15.05 -22.71
CA ALA A 705 14.90 15.05 -23.15
C ALA A 705 14.09 13.94 -22.46
N GLY A 706 14.69 12.77 -22.26
CA GLY A 706 14.09 11.63 -21.56
C GLY A 706 13.86 11.80 -20.06
N VAL A 707 14.28 12.89 -19.46
CA VAL A 707 13.93 13.26 -18.09
C VAL A 707 12.43 13.59 -17.99
N GLY A 708 11.87 14.23 -18.99
CA GLY A 708 10.44 14.52 -19.05
C GLY A 708 9.60 13.24 -19.17
N ALA A 709 9.81 12.51 -20.24
CA ALA A 709 9.20 11.21 -20.52
C ALA A 709 10.18 10.33 -21.30
N LYS A 710 10.23 9.05 -20.98
CA LYS A 710 11.25 8.13 -21.53
C LYS A 710 11.10 7.87 -23.04
N GLU A 711 9.91 7.94 -23.54
CA GLU A 711 9.57 7.79 -24.95
C GLU A 711 10.23 8.88 -25.81
N ILE A 712 10.40 10.09 -25.26
CA ILE A 712 10.99 11.23 -25.97
C ILE A 712 12.46 10.94 -26.34
N VAL A 713 13.16 10.06 -25.62
CA VAL A 713 14.53 9.66 -25.98
C VAL A 713 14.59 9.14 -27.42
N ALA A 714 13.69 8.21 -27.77
CA ALA A 714 13.68 7.60 -29.10
C ALA A 714 13.33 8.60 -30.20
N SER A 715 12.32 9.46 -29.96
CA SER A 715 11.93 10.50 -30.93
C SER A 715 13.02 11.56 -31.09
N THR A 716 13.62 12.03 -30.02
CA THR A 716 14.75 12.99 -30.06
C THR A 716 15.95 12.40 -30.82
N MET A 717 16.30 11.14 -30.54
CA MET A 717 17.35 10.43 -31.26
C MET A 717 17.01 10.32 -32.77
N GLY A 718 15.74 9.96 -33.08
CA GLY A 718 15.26 9.95 -34.46
C GLY A 718 15.47 11.29 -35.18
N VAL A 719 15.10 12.38 -34.53
CA VAL A 719 15.27 13.74 -35.12
C VAL A 719 16.73 14.10 -35.27
N LEU A 720 17.56 13.88 -34.22
CA LEU A 720 19.00 14.27 -34.27
C LEU A 720 19.84 13.48 -35.28
N TYR A 721 19.41 12.24 -35.59
CA TYR A 721 20.08 11.38 -36.55
C TYR A 721 19.38 11.28 -37.92
N SER A 722 18.17 11.82 -38.11
CA SER A 722 17.42 11.78 -39.40
C SER A 722 17.54 13.02 -40.28
N ASN A 723 18.00 14.14 -39.75
CA ASN A 723 18.01 15.42 -40.41
C ASN A 723 19.30 15.77 -41.18
N ASP A 724 20.09 14.79 -41.51
CA ASP A 724 21.18 14.97 -42.45
C ASP A 724 20.60 15.10 -43.86
N ASP A 725 20.93 16.17 -44.64
CA ASP A 725 20.35 16.48 -45.94
C ASP A 725 20.53 15.36 -47.03
N SER A 726 21.38 14.37 -46.74
CA SER A 726 21.51 13.14 -47.51
C SER A 726 20.26 12.21 -47.49
N PHE A 727 19.21 12.54 -46.67
CA PHE A 727 18.03 11.68 -46.48
C PHE A 727 16.88 11.94 -47.46
N LYS A 728 16.97 13.00 -48.28
CA LYS A 728 15.85 13.40 -49.16
C LYS A 728 15.68 12.54 -50.40
N ASP A 729 16.70 11.73 -50.77
CA ASP A 729 16.72 11.00 -52.03
C ASP A 729 16.62 9.45 -51.92
N ASP A 730 16.55 8.87 -50.75
CA ASP A 730 16.55 7.39 -50.60
C ASP A 730 15.16 6.80 -50.40
N SER A 731 14.61 6.22 -51.51
CA SER A 731 13.36 5.44 -51.53
C SER A 731 13.37 4.21 -50.58
N ASN A 732 14.53 3.86 -49.96
CA ASN A 732 14.73 2.77 -49.03
C ASN A 732 14.35 3.15 -47.56
N PHE A 733 14.01 4.43 -47.33
CA PHE A 733 13.68 4.89 -45.97
C PHE A 733 12.29 4.47 -45.49
N SER A 734 11.47 3.92 -46.38
CA SER A 734 10.10 3.43 -46.04
C SER A 734 10.07 2.08 -45.31
N SER A 735 11.21 1.36 -45.22
CA SER A 735 11.31 0.11 -44.45
C SER A 735 11.97 0.31 -43.08
N GLU A 736 11.42 -0.28 -42.02
CA GLU A 736 12.02 -0.25 -40.66
C GLU A 736 13.49 -0.71 -40.67
N SER A 737 13.83 -1.65 -41.56
CA SER A 737 15.19 -2.17 -41.72
C SER A 737 16.18 -1.12 -42.18
N GLY A 738 15.77 -0.20 -43.05
CA GLY A 738 16.63 0.89 -43.56
C GLY A 738 16.98 1.92 -42.46
N LYS A 739 16.03 2.24 -41.59
CA LYS A 739 16.24 3.17 -40.47
C LYS A 739 17.29 2.67 -39.49
N TYR A 740 17.28 1.38 -39.18
CA TYR A 740 18.20 0.76 -38.23
C TYR A 740 19.65 0.71 -38.76
N VAL A 741 19.86 0.43 -40.05
CA VAL A 741 21.18 0.41 -40.67
C VAL A 741 21.84 1.76 -40.65
N LYS A 742 21.08 2.81 -40.96
CA LYS A 742 21.60 4.18 -41.07
C LYS A 742 21.94 4.77 -39.70
N LEU A 743 21.13 4.47 -38.66
CA LEU A 743 21.43 4.88 -37.29
C LEU A 743 22.73 4.26 -36.78
N HIS A 744 22.99 2.97 -37.14
CA HIS A 744 24.26 2.30 -36.85
C HIS A 744 25.44 3.02 -37.47
N GLU A 745 25.34 3.41 -38.77
CA GLU A 745 26.40 4.09 -39.50
C GLU A 745 26.73 5.45 -38.87
N LEU A 746 25.69 6.26 -38.60
CA LEU A 746 25.86 7.62 -38.06
C LEU A 746 26.47 7.61 -36.64
N ILE A 747 25.97 6.76 -35.75
CA ILE A 747 26.56 6.64 -34.41
C ILE A 747 27.99 6.10 -34.50
N THR A 748 28.29 5.20 -35.43
CA THR A 748 29.65 4.69 -35.63
C THR A 748 30.57 5.78 -36.14
N GLN A 749 30.12 6.66 -37.04
CA GLN A 749 30.88 7.82 -37.52
C GLN A 749 31.15 8.81 -36.39
N ASP A 750 30.14 9.11 -35.56
CA ASP A 750 30.28 10.00 -34.42
C ASP A 750 31.33 9.44 -33.42
N VAL A 751 31.31 8.13 -33.15
CA VAL A 751 32.30 7.45 -32.30
C VAL A 751 33.70 7.48 -32.93
N ALA A 752 33.82 7.28 -34.26
CA ALA A 752 35.07 7.38 -34.97
C ALA A 752 35.71 8.79 -34.85
N GLN A 753 34.87 9.82 -34.98
CA GLN A 753 35.31 11.21 -34.79
C GLN A 753 35.72 11.52 -33.36
N LEU A 754 34.92 11.05 -32.38
CA LEU A 754 35.18 11.28 -30.97
C LEU A 754 36.53 10.70 -30.49
N HIS A 755 36.88 9.51 -31.02
CA HIS A 755 38.10 8.79 -30.66
C HIS A 755 39.27 8.97 -31.65
N GLY A 756 39.04 9.63 -32.79
CA GLY A 756 40.07 9.86 -33.84
C GLY A 756 40.54 8.55 -34.49
N ILE A 757 39.70 7.54 -34.64
CA ILE A 757 40.02 6.19 -35.17
C ILE A 757 39.30 5.94 -36.48
N SER A 758 39.77 4.93 -37.24
CA SER A 758 39.09 4.55 -38.47
C SER A 758 37.73 3.91 -38.23
N TYR A 759 36.83 4.05 -39.21
CA TYR A 759 35.43 3.54 -39.10
C TYR A 759 35.39 2.04 -38.72
N GLU A 760 36.26 1.20 -39.31
CA GLU A 760 36.30 -0.23 -38.99
C GLU A 760 36.64 -0.52 -37.54
N LYS A 761 37.59 0.23 -36.96
CA LYS A 761 37.94 0.11 -35.54
C LYS A 761 36.89 0.74 -34.60
N ALA A 762 36.10 1.65 -35.11
CA ALA A 762 35.03 2.27 -34.35
C ALA A 762 33.79 1.37 -34.18
N GLN A 763 33.54 0.41 -35.10
CA GLN A 763 32.36 -0.46 -35.04
C GLN A 763 32.14 -1.22 -33.69
N PRO A 764 33.15 -1.95 -33.17
CA PRO A 764 32.95 -2.63 -31.88
C PRO A 764 32.82 -1.67 -30.72
N ILE A 765 33.49 -0.53 -30.76
CA ILE A 765 33.37 0.50 -29.73
C ILE A 765 31.97 1.16 -29.79
N ALA A 766 31.43 1.42 -30.98
CA ALA A 766 30.07 1.94 -31.16
C ALA A 766 29.00 0.96 -30.64
N THR A 767 29.21 -0.35 -30.84
CA THR A 767 28.34 -1.39 -30.28
C THR A 767 28.39 -1.38 -28.73
N LEU A 768 29.57 -1.22 -28.17
CA LEU A 768 29.76 -1.09 -26.73
C LEU A 768 29.12 0.20 -26.20
N THR A 769 29.32 1.34 -26.90
CA THR A 769 28.67 2.63 -26.56
C THR A 769 27.15 2.49 -26.58
N ALA A 770 26.58 1.84 -27.60
CA ALA A 770 25.14 1.59 -27.71
C ALA A 770 24.64 0.73 -26.53
N PHE A 771 25.36 -0.30 -26.12
CA PHE A 771 25.02 -1.10 -24.96
C PHE A 771 25.11 -0.30 -23.65
N CYS A 772 26.14 0.51 -23.46
CA CYS A 772 26.30 1.39 -22.31
C CYS A 772 25.18 2.46 -22.26
N PHE A 773 24.75 2.96 -23.44
CA PHE A 773 23.62 3.85 -23.53
C PHE A 773 22.32 3.18 -23.07
N LEU A 774 22.08 1.96 -23.48
CA LEU A 774 20.92 1.17 -22.99
C LEU A 774 20.97 0.94 -21.49
N LEU A 775 22.14 0.62 -20.92
CA LEU A 775 22.35 0.47 -19.48
C LEU A 775 22.08 1.80 -18.76
N PHE A 776 22.57 2.90 -19.31
CA PHE A 776 22.30 4.22 -18.74
C PHE A 776 20.80 4.53 -18.76
N VAL A 777 20.11 4.33 -19.89
CA VAL A 777 18.65 4.50 -20.03
C VAL A 777 17.88 3.61 -19.04
N LEU A 778 18.38 2.42 -18.75
CA LEU A 778 17.79 1.52 -17.76
C LEU A 778 17.86 2.08 -16.34
N LEU A 779 19.01 2.63 -15.93
CA LEU A 779 19.30 2.90 -14.52
C LEU A 779 19.12 4.37 -14.13
N TYR A 780 19.18 5.31 -15.10
CA TYR A 780 19.23 6.73 -14.79
C TYR A 780 17.90 7.31 -14.31
N PHE A 781 17.92 8.59 -14.04
CA PHE A 781 16.85 9.44 -13.56
C PHE A 781 15.46 8.91 -13.94
N PRO A 782 14.54 8.62 -13.00
CA PRO A 782 13.19 8.22 -13.32
C PRO A 782 12.42 9.38 -13.98
N CYS A 783 11.35 9.11 -14.72
CA CYS A 783 10.55 10.18 -15.30
C CYS A 783 10.00 11.12 -14.20
N ILE A 784 9.77 12.38 -14.55
CA ILE A 784 9.25 13.39 -13.61
C ILE A 784 7.97 12.91 -12.90
N ALA A 785 7.11 12.19 -13.61
CA ALA A 785 5.91 11.59 -13.05
C ALA A 785 6.20 10.63 -11.88
N THR A 786 7.24 9.81 -12.00
CA THR A 786 7.66 8.91 -10.91
C THR A 786 8.22 9.68 -9.72
N ILE A 787 9.01 10.74 -9.95
CA ILE A 787 9.52 11.63 -8.89
C ILE A 787 8.36 12.29 -8.15
N ALA A 788 7.36 12.80 -8.87
CA ALA A 788 6.17 13.39 -8.28
C ALA A 788 5.35 12.36 -7.47
N ALA A 789 5.27 11.11 -7.96
CA ALA A 789 4.62 10.02 -7.22
C ALA A 789 5.38 9.70 -5.92
N ILE A 790 6.72 9.57 -5.96
CA ILE A 790 7.54 9.33 -4.76
C ILE A 790 7.35 10.47 -3.74
N LYS A 791 7.38 11.74 -4.18
CA LYS A 791 7.10 12.89 -3.31
C LYS A 791 5.70 12.81 -2.72
N GLY A 792 4.71 12.46 -3.52
CA GLY A 792 3.32 12.33 -3.07
C GLY A 792 3.12 11.23 -2.03
N GLU A 793 3.83 10.11 -2.15
CA GLU A 793 3.72 8.96 -1.24
C GLU A 793 4.61 9.08 0.02
N THR A 794 5.74 9.77 -0.09
CA THR A 794 6.65 9.98 1.05
C THR A 794 6.40 11.29 1.79
N GLY A 795 5.65 12.22 1.21
CA GLY A 795 5.47 13.58 1.72
C GLY A 795 6.72 14.48 1.62
N SER A 796 7.87 13.93 1.19
CA SER A 796 9.19 14.57 1.26
C SER A 796 9.84 14.74 -0.11
N TRP A 797 10.27 15.95 -0.42
CA TRP A 797 11.13 16.22 -1.57
C TRP A 797 12.54 15.63 -1.42
N GLY A 798 13.02 15.46 -0.18
CA GLY A 798 14.34 14.87 0.08
C GLY A 798 14.46 13.46 -0.48
N TRP A 799 13.46 12.60 -0.24
CA TRP A 799 13.44 11.23 -0.77
C TRP A 799 13.27 11.19 -2.30
N ALA A 800 12.47 12.09 -2.86
CA ALA A 800 12.29 12.18 -4.31
C ALA A 800 13.59 12.60 -5.02
N LEU A 801 14.28 13.62 -4.50
CA LEU A 801 15.59 14.07 -5.01
C LEU A 801 16.69 13.02 -4.78
N PHE A 802 16.67 12.34 -3.64
CA PHE A 802 17.59 11.23 -3.37
C PHE A 802 17.43 10.13 -4.41
N ALA A 803 16.16 9.72 -4.72
CA ALA A 803 15.88 8.73 -5.75
C ALA A 803 16.44 9.14 -7.12
N ALA A 804 16.24 10.40 -7.53
CA ALA A 804 16.76 10.95 -8.78
C ALA A 804 18.30 10.96 -8.83
N SER A 805 18.92 11.40 -7.76
CA SER A 805 20.38 11.56 -7.69
C SER A 805 21.10 10.21 -7.67
N TYR A 806 20.65 9.27 -6.80
CA TYR A 806 21.35 8.01 -6.69
C TYR A 806 21.19 7.15 -7.95
N THR A 807 20.01 7.16 -8.61
CA THR A 807 19.79 6.40 -9.85
C THR A 807 20.67 6.93 -10.98
N THR A 808 20.80 8.26 -11.08
CA THR A 808 21.68 8.89 -12.08
C THR A 808 23.15 8.60 -11.80
N ALA A 809 23.60 8.69 -10.54
CA ALA A 809 24.95 8.34 -10.15
C ALA A 809 25.26 6.85 -10.40
N LEU A 810 24.31 5.96 -10.07
CA LEU A 810 24.41 4.52 -10.33
C LEU A 810 24.54 4.23 -11.83
N ALA A 811 23.69 4.86 -12.64
CA ALA A 811 23.74 4.72 -14.10
C ALA A 811 25.10 5.16 -14.65
N TRP A 812 25.61 6.27 -14.16
CA TRP A 812 26.92 6.78 -14.57
C TRP A 812 28.05 5.81 -14.22
N VAL A 813 28.11 5.35 -12.96
CA VAL A 813 29.15 4.43 -12.50
C VAL A 813 29.09 3.11 -13.26
N VAL A 814 27.92 2.50 -13.39
CA VAL A 814 27.77 1.21 -14.07
C VAL A 814 28.14 1.33 -15.55
N SER A 815 27.62 2.35 -16.25
CA SER A 815 27.91 2.52 -17.69
C SER A 815 29.37 2.88 -17.94
N ALA A 816 29.98 3.71 -17.11
CA ALA A 816 31.40 4.05 -17.22
C ALA A 816 32.30 2.82 -16.98
N VAL A 817 32.02 2.02 -15.95
CA VAL A 817 32.77 0.79 -15.66
C VAL A 817 32.64 -0.20 -16.81
N VAL A 818 31.43 -0.42 -17.32
CA VAL A 818 31.20 -1.36 -18.45
C VAL A 818 31.90 -0.86 -19.70
N PHE A 819 31.87 0.44 -19.99
CA PHE A 819 32.55 1.00 -21.14
C PHE A 819 34.08 0.86 -21.04
N GLN A 820 34.68 1.29 -19.93
CA GLN A 820 36.12 1.24 -19.72
C GLN A 820 36.65 -0.19 -19.73
N VAL A 821 35.95 -1.10 -19.01
CA VAL A 821 36.31 -2.53 -19.03
C VAL A 821 36.12 -3.12 -20.43
N GLY A 822 35.03 -2.79 -21.13
CA GLY A 822 34.78 -3.26 -22.50
C GLY A 822 35.85 -2.80 -23.50
N CYS A 823 36.31 -1.54 -23.37
CA CYS A 823 37.41 -1.02 -24.22
C CYS A 823 38.71 -1.77 -24.00
N LEU A 824 39.00 -2.26 -22.78
CA LEU A 824 40.19 -3.08 -22.51
C LEU A 824 40.17 -4.46 -23.23
N PHE A 825 38.99 -4.97 -23.52
CA PHE A 825 38.83 -6.24 -24.24
C PHE A 825 38.75 -6.08 -25.77
N ILE A 826 38.37 -4.88 -26.24
CA ILE A 826 38.22 -4.61 -27.68
C ILE A 826 39.55 -4.12 -28.29
N GLY A 827 40.39 -3.51 -27.50
CA GLY A 827 41.58 -2.93 -28.03
C GLY A 827 42.76 -2.99 -27.82
#